data_c1547ca63f7880058ec4c0d47cf6e711
#
_entry.id   c1547ca63f7880058ec4c0d47cf6e711
#
_cell.length_a   1.000
_cell.length_b   1.000
_cell.length_c   1.000
_cell.angle_alpha   90.00
_cell.angle_beta   90.00
_cell.angle_gamma   90.00
#
_symmetry.space_group_name_H-M   'P 1'
#
loop_
_entity.id
_entity.type
_entity.pdbx_description
1 polymer ?
#
loop_
_entity_poly.entity_id
_entity_poly.type
_entity_poly.pdbx_seq_one_letter_code
_entity_poly.pdbx_strand_id
1 'polypeptide(L)'
;MMNLAKYSNWSLVLGALIIVAFANPSVAQKIRLKDGRVLEGKMLPITGVAESPAQTAKRGGEAKSTPILLVDDDLRRVFVPKQALASVINQAPEPMVKIELWQNVARAGGTIGSVGPSLGITSFDEFGRRIYKMRTQGGQLAVVQGITELTPRYAKVEGLRGQPRSIVWDMRLATSSIPRDVLAKILANKVSSDDPQAWLKVVQFYLQAGRYQEASRELKHLVERFPEMKNFDTVVGELRQQFARRILKEIDLRREAGQHQLVDRLLENFPVDGVASETLQQVRETIEKYAADRAQLEQALQQLKTLMARMRAEDQRKLIEPIVAEINADVSRSSLDRLVPFLQLADDESLTPDERVALAISGWLLGADGASQTLSRAVSLVQVRVAVRKYLREPLAHERLTLLSSMESSEGAGVPDVAKLLEHMRPPWDIPEGAAQPFQAFELTAPGKTEHGDFRYLVQLPPEYDPYRRYPALVVLNGANNSPTQELNFWAGVPPRDQDRAVAGPRAGQAMRRGYITIAVEWQKPQQFRYEYSFREHEAVLASLRDATRRLSVDTDRVFLSGHDLGGDAAWDLAQAHPDMWAGVIPFVAKRDPVKKYIQHYWENAKQVPLYFVAGEKDGLKMSQNAELLDRYLRKRFDTTVVEYLGRGQEPFHDEIQHLFTWMELSLHRRKGSPREFACKTMRPWDNFFWWIEGQEFPKEVHPGEWPLRGARANPIEGRVLKQNVLAAKTKSARTTLWLGPDLVDFSQPIEIKLNGRKLTKAQGSLQPELSVLLEDVRTRGDRFRPFWAKIEVP
;
A
#
# COMPACT_ATOMS: atom_id res chain seq x y z
N MET A 1 44.65 -60.18 -33.44
CA MET A 1 43.44 -61.00 -33.12
C MET A 1 43.00 -60.71 -31.69
N MET A 2 41.77 -60.56 -31.50
CA MET A 2 41.02 -60.42 -30.24
C MET A 2 40.72 -58.95 -29.82
N ASN A 3 39.48 -58.67 -30.14
CA ASN A 3 38.42 -58.02 -29.34
C ASN A 3 38.56 -56.55 -29.00
N LEU A 4 38.14 -55.75 -29.95
CA LEU A 4 37.54 -54.41 -29.77
C LEU A 4 36.03 -54.52 -30.06
N ALA A 5 35.21 -54.89 -29.10
CA ALA A 5 33.76 -54.76 -29.14
C ALA A 5 33.17 -54.91 -27.74
N LYS A 6 33.26 -53.77 -26.93
CA LYS A 6 32.51 -53.66 -25.66
C LYS A 6 32.31 -52.24 -25.15
N TYR A 7 32.42 -51.20 -25.96
CA TYR A 7 32.23 -49.80 -25.51
C TYR A 7 31.21 -48.97 -26.33
N SER A 8 30.18 -49.59 -26.92
CA SER A 8 29.20 -48.82 -27.69
C SER A 8 27.81 -48.68 -27.10
N ASN A 9 27.56 -49.24 -25.89
CA ASN A 9 26.18 -49.25 -25.31
C ASN A 9 25.98 -48.30 -24.08
N TRP A 10 26.99 -47.53 -23.70
CA TRP A 10 26.83 -46.57 -22.54
C TRP A 10 26.51 -45.12 -22.98
N SER A 11 26.74 -44.75 -24.21
CA SER A 11 26.43 -43.44 -24.77
C SER A 11 24.94 -43.27 -25.10
N LEU A 12 24.19 -44.35 -25.34
CA LEU A 12 22.76 -44.32 -25.63
C LEU A 12 21.90 -44.31 -24.35
N VAL A 13 22.41 -44.80 -23.22
CA VAL A 13 21.73 -44.79 -21.94
C VAL A 13 21.85 -43.41 -21.27
N LEU A 14 22.97 -42.68 -21.46
CA LEU A 14 23.10 -41.29 -20.93
C LEU A 14 22.27 -40.28 -21.72
N GLY A 15 22.09 -40.51 -23.06
CA GLY A 15 21.25 -39.65 -23.90
C GLY A 15 19.75 -39.79 -23.59
N ALA A 16 19.30 -40.99 -23.17
CA ALA A 16 17.90 -41.23 -22.80
C ALA A 16 17.56 -40.69 -21.39
N LEU A 17 18.52 -40.61 -20.48
CA LEU A 17 18.33 -40.07 -19.13
C LEU A 17 18.24 -38.54 -19.10
N ILE A 18 18.79 -37.85 -20.10
CA ILE A 18 18.68 -36.37 -20.19
C ILE A 18 17.36 -35.91 -20.85
N ILE A 19 16.73 -36.78 -21.69
CA ILE A 19 15.45 -36.44 -22.32
C ILE A 19 14.24 -36.70 -21.40
N VAL A 20 14.36 -37.60 -20.43
CA VAL A 20 13.27 -37.85 -19.42
C VAL A 20 13.23 -36.80 -18.32
N ALA A 21 14.26 -35.97 -18.14
CA ALA A 21 14.30 -34.93 -17.11
C ALA A 21 13.46 -33.68 -17.43
N PHE A 22 12.88 -33.56 -18.64
CA PHE A 22 12.02 -32.43 -19.04
C PHE A 22 10.51 -32.74 -19.09
N ALA A 23 10.08 -33.93 -18.72
CA ALA A 23 8.68 -34.34 -18.70
C ALA A 23 8.17 -34.66 -17.29
N ASN A 24 8.82 -34.18 -16.24
CA ASN A 24 8.30 -34.34 -14.88
C ASN A 24 7.14 -33.36 -14.63
N PRO A 25 6.05 -33.81 -14.01
CA PRO A 25 4.96 -32.93 -13.60
C PRO A 25 5.55 -31.80 -12.78
N SER A 26 5.25 -30.56 -13.13
CA SER A 26 5.78 -29.35 -12.52
C SER A 26 5.54 -29.36 -11.01
N VAL A 27 6.60 -29.62 -10.26
CA VAL A 27 6.61 -29.58 -8.80
C VAL A 27 6.36 -28.11 -8.39
N ALA A 28 5.54 -27.89 -7.39
CA ALA A 28 5.37 -26.55 -6.80
C ALA A 28 6.74 -26.04 -6.33
N GLN A 29 7.05 -24.81 -6.67
CA GLN A 29 8.36 -24.19 -6.41
C GLN A 29 8.16 -22.95 -5.55
N LYS A 30 9.14 -22.65 -4.70
CA LYS A 30 9.22 -21.33 -4.06
C LYS A 30 10.11 -20.45 -4.91
N ILE A 31 9.50 -19.41 -5.46
CA ILE A 31 10.10 -18.48 -6.41
C ILE A 31 10.35 -17.17 -5.67
N ARG A 32 11.62 -16.88 -5.40
CA ARG A 32 12.01 -15.61 -4.76
C ARG A 32 12.21 -14.55 -5.83
N LEU A 33 11.55 -13.42 -5.66
CA LEU A 33 11.73 -12.23 -6.46
C LEU A 33 12.83 -11.33 -5.86
N LYS A 34 13.39 -10.45 -6.69
CA LYS A 34 14.45 -9.49 -6.28
C LYS A 34 13.97 -8.45 -5.27
N ASP A 35 12.68 -8.17 -5.25
CA ASP A 35 12.05 -7.29 -4.28
C ASP A 35 11.82 -7.94 -2.90
N GLY A 36 12.15 -9.23 -2.77
CA GLY A 36 12.02 -10.01 -1.54
C GLY A 36 10.73 -10.83 -1.45
N ARG A 37 9.74 -10.59 -2.32
CA ARG A 37 8.52 -11.42 -2.34
C ARG A 37 8.83 -12.86 -2.70
N VAL A 38 8.08 -13.77 -2.11
CA VAL A 38 8.13 -15.20 -2.43
C VAL A 38 6.80 -15.62 -3.01
N LEU A 39 6.82 -16.11 -4.23
CA LEU A 39 5.67 -16.72 -4.89
C LEU A 39 5.79 -18.25 -4.77
N GLU A 40 4.70 -18.92 -4.47
CA GLU A 40 4.62 -20.38 -4.42
C GLU A 40 3.71 -20.88 -5.53
N GLY A 41 4.19 -21.79 -6.35
CA GLY A 41 3.41 -22.30 -7.48
C GLY A 41 4.27 -22.94 -8.55
N LYS A 42 3.67 -23.19 -9.70
CA LYS A 42 4.32 -23.75 -10.87
C LYS A 42 4.73 -22.65 -11.84
N MET A 43 5.98 -22.63 -12.25
CA MET A 43 6.39 -21.75 -13.35
C MET A 43 5.91 -22.36 -14.68
N LEU A 44 5.15 -21.60 -15.43
CA LEU A 44 4.60 -22.03 -16.71
C LEU A 44 5.10 -21.12 -17.85
N PRO A 45 5.42 -21.71 -19.02
CA PRO A 45 5.76 -20.93 -20.19
C PRO A 45 4.53 -20.20 -20.72
N ILE A 46 4.69 -18.92 -21.08
CA ILE A 46 3.60 -18.11 -21.64
C ILE A 46 4.15 -17.10 -22.63
N THR A 47 3.38 -16.77 -23.66
CA THR A 47 3.77 -15.77 -24.67
C THR A 47 3.23 -14.37 -24.35
N GLY A 48 2.15 -14.27 -23.56
CA GLY A 48 1.54 -13.03 -23.08
C GLY A 48 0.40 -13.28 -22.11
N VAL A 49 -0.06 -12.24 -21.41
CA VAL A 49 -1.09 -12.34 -20.35
C VAL A 49 -2.47 -12.76 -20.84
N ALA A 50 -2.78 -12.59 -22.14
CA ALA A 50 -4.05 -13.01 -22.73
C ALA A 50 -4.10 -14.50 -23.08
N GLU A 51 -2.97 -15.20 -23.06
CA GLU A 51 -2.90 -16.61 -23.45
C GLU A 51 -2.94 -17.52 -22.21
N SER A 52 -3.75 -18.60 -22.31
CA SER A 52 -3.69 -19.64 -21.28
C SER A 52 -2.49 -20.56 -21.51
N PRO A 53 -1.88 -21.12 -20.46
CA PRO A 53 -0.79 -22.09 -20.58
C PRO A 53 -1.15 -23.30 -21.45
N ALA A 54 -2.41 -23.74 -21.41
CA ALA A 54 -2.92 -24.84 -22.23
C ALA A 54 -2.93 -24.52 -23.73
N GLN A 55 -3.16 -23.26 -24.10
CA GLN A 55 -3.10 -22.82 -25.52
C GLN A 55 -1.65 -22.75 -26.00
N THR A 56 -0.74 -22.29 -25.17
CA THR A 56 0.70 -22.24 -25.50
C THR A 56 1.27 -23.65 -25.72
N ALA A 57 0.89 -24.61 -24.87
CA ALA A 57 1.30 -26.01 -24.97
C ALA A 57 0.78 -26.69 -26.26
N LYS A 58 -0.45 -26.39 -26.70
CA LYS A 58 -1.05 -26.96 -27.93
C LYS A 58 -0.41 -26.46 -29.21
N ARG A 59 0.24 -25.29 -29.22
CA ARG A 59 0.87 -24.71 -30.40
C ARG A 59 2.20 -25.35 -30.76
N GLY A 60 2.69 -26.36 -30.00
CA GLY A 60 3.89 -27.16 -30.36
C GLY A 60 5.19 -26.34 -30.50
N GLY A 61 5.14 -25.10 -30.05
CA GLY A 61 6.28 -24.18 -30.19
C GLY A 61 7.34 -24.49 -29.16
N GLU A 62 8.59 -24.63 -29.58
CA GLU A 62 9.73 -24.40 -28.71
C GLU A 62 9.48 -23.15 -27.89
N ALA A 63 9.47 -23.28 -26.58
CA ALA A 63 9.21 -22.18 -25.66
C ALA A 63 10.28 -21.11 -25.86
N LYS A 64 10.05 -20.17 -26.80
CA LYS A 64 10.90 -18.99 -26.93
C LYS A 64 10.93 -18.35 -25.56
N SER A 65 12.12 -18.18 -25.01
CA SER A 65 12.32 -17.53 -23.72
C SER A 65 11.62 -16.17 -23.73
N THR A 66 10.43 -16.12 -23.12
CA THR A 66 9.66 -14.88 -23.01
C THR A 66 10.18 -14.05 -21.84
N PRO A 67 10.12 -12.73 -21.91
CA PRO A 67 10.53 -11.85 -20.80
C PRO A 67 9.50 -11.79 -19.66
N ILE A 68 8.42 -12.60 -19.73
CA ILE A 68 7.35 -12.67 -18.74
C ILE A 68 7.49 -13.97 -17.95
N LEU A 69 7.41 -13.87 -16.62
CA LEU A 69 7.34 -15.02 -15.72
C LEU A 69 5.88 -15.18 -15.28
N LEU A 70 5.33 -16.37 -15.49
CA LEU A 70 4.03 -16.78 -14.95
C LEU A 70 4.25 -17.80 -13.83
N VAL A 71 3.62 -17.54 -12.69
CA VAL A 71 3.51 -18.48 -11.57
C VAL A 71 2.04 -18.80 -11.35
N ASP A 72 1.68 -20.07 -11.45
CA ASP A 72 0.33 -20.59 -11.20
C ASP A 72 0.32 -21.35 -9.88
N ASP A 73 -0.49 -20.91 -8.92
CA ASP A 73 -0.61 -21.50 -7.59
C ASP A 73 -1.92 -22.31 -7.39
N ASP A 74 -2.58 -22.64 -8.49
CA ASP A 74 -3.87 -23.33 -8.55
C ASP A 74 -5.08 -22.51 -8.04
N LEU A 75 -4.86 -21.35 -7.42
CA LEU A 75 -5.88 -20.36 -7.04
C LEU A 75 -5.89 -19.19 -8.04
N ARG A 76 -4.70 -18.75 -8.43
CA ARG A 76 -4.48 -17.57 -9.27
C ARG A 76 -3.20 -17.70 -10.08
N ARG A 77 -3.10 -16.91 -11.12
CA ARG A 77 -1.91 -16.72 -11.95
C ARG A 77 -1.28 -15.37 -11.66
N VAL A 78 0.02 -15.38 -11.40
CA VAL A 78 0.79 -14.15 -11.13
C VAL A 78 1.80 -13.95 -12.25
N PHE A 79 1.69 -12.82 -12.95
CA PHE A 79 2.59 -12.43 -14.03
C PHE A 79 3.49 -11.31 -13.55
N VAL A 80 4.80 -11.48 -13.71
CA VAL A 80 5.82 -10.47 -13.40
C VAL A 80 6.88 -10.44 -14.49
N PRO A 81 7.69 -9.37 -14.63
CA PRO A 81 8.85 -9.39 -15.51
C PRO A 81 9.81 -10.53 -15.12
N LYS A 82 10.24 -11.36 -16.08
CA LYS A 82 11.17 -12.47 -15.79
C LYS A 82 12.46 -12.01 -15.11
N GLN A 83 12.87 -10.78 -15.36
CA GLN A 83 14.05 -10.19 -14.72
C GLN A 83 13.84 -9.97 -13.20
N ALA A 84 12.60 -9.91 -12.71
CA ALA A 84 12.30 -9.83 -11.28
C ALA A 84 12.66 -11.11 -10.52
N LEU A 85 12.86 -12.24 -11.22
CA LEU A 85 13.30 -13.49 -10.63
C LEU A 85 14.71 -13.33 -10.01
N ALA A 86 14.82 -13.68 -8.73
CA ALA A 86 16.11 -13.78 -8.03
C ALA A 86 16.59 -15.23 -7.98
N SER A 87 15.77 -16.15 -7.49
CA SER A 87 16.11 -17.57 -7.38
C SER A 87 14.84 -18.45 -7.36
N VAL A 88 15.03 -19.72 -7.73
CA VAL A 88 14.03 -20.76 -7.61
C VAL A 88 14.52 -21.78 -6.61
N ILE A 89 13.73 -22.04 -5.58
CA ILE A 89 14.01 -23.03 -4.56
C ILE A 89 13.18 -24.27 -4.89
N ASN A 90 13.84 -25.28 -5.41
CA ASN A 90 13.21 -26.59 -5.65
C ASN A 90 13.12 -27.33 -4.31
N GLN A 91 12.10 -27.01 -3.53
CA GLN A 91 11.78 -27.75 -2.32
C GLN A 91 10.75 -28.81 -2.69
N ALA A 92 10.95 -30.04 -2.25
CA ALA A 92 9.91 -31.05 -2.39
C ALA A 92 8.63 -30.50 -1.72
N PRO A 93 7.48 -30.46 -2.40
CA PRO A 93 6.27 -29.92 -1.82
C PRO A 93 5.92 -30.75 -0.60
N GLU A 94 5.72 -30.09 0.54
CA GLU A 94 5.07 -30.76 1.66
C GLU A 94 3.71 -31.29 1.17
N PRO A 95 3.36 -32.55 1.46
CA PRO A 95 2.09 -33.11 1.03
C PRO A 95 0.96 -32.28 1.63
N MET A 96 0.29 -31.52 0.77
CA MET A 96 -0.83 -30.65 1.16
C MET A 96 -2.06 -31.54 1.41
N VAL A 97 -2.69 -31.35 2.56
CA VAL A 97 -3.94 -32.07 2.89
C VAL A 97 -5.00 -31.71 1.85
N LYS A 98 -5.58 -32.72 1.24
CA LYS A 98 -6.67 -32.60 0.29
C LYS A 98 -7.91 -33.33 0.82
N ILE A 99 -9.03 -32.62 0.87
CA ILE A 99 -10.33 -33.15 1.30
C ILE A 99 -11.29 -33.05 0.12
N GLU A 100 -11.73 -34.18 -0.38
CA GLU A 100 -12.68 -34.23 -1.49
C GLU A 100 -14.12 -34.31 -0.95
N LEU A 101 -14.99 -33.45 -1.47
CA LEU A 101 -16.42 -33.42 -1.17
C LEU A 101 -17.19 -33.95 -2.38
N TRP A 102 -17.98 -34.96 -2.18
CA TRP A 102 -18.79 -35.50 -3.26
C TRP A 102 -19.94 -34.57 -3.62
N GLN A 103 -20.01 -34.15 -4.88
CA GLN A 103 -21.02 -33.27 -5.41
C GLN A 103 -21.50 -33.77 -6.78
N ASN A 104 -22.77 -33.50 -7.08
CA ASN A 104 -23.31 -33.81 -8.41
C ASN A 104 -22.94 -32.70 -9.43
N VAL A 105 -21.71 -32.76 -9.89
CA VAL A 105 -21.12 -31.72 -10.77
C VAL A 105 -21.74 -31.75 -12.15
N ALA A 106 -21.99 -30.54 -12.70
CA ALA A 106 -22.42 -30.38 -14.08
C ALA A 106 -21.23 -30.63 -15.04
N ARG A 107 -21.25 -31.79 -15.72
CA ARG A 107 -20.24 -32.18 -16.72
C ARG A 107 -20.62 -31.73 -18.15
N ALA A 108 -21.90 -31.42 -18.36
CA ALA A 108 -22.47 -30.95 -19.62
C ALA A 108 -23.53 -29.89 -19.33
N GLY A 109 -23.75 -28.97 -20.26
CA GLY A 109 -24.69 -27.86 -20.13
C GLY A 109 -24.16 -26.55 -20.69
N GLY A 110 -24.71 -25.46 -20.19
CA GLY A 110 -24.22 -24.13 -20.57
C GLY A 110 -22.84 -23.85 -19.97
N THR A 111 -22.00 -23.12 -20.70
CA THR A 111 -20.72 -22.63 -20.20
C THR A 111 -20.79 -21.14 -19.91
N ILE A 112 -20.03 -20.66 -18.92
CA ILE A 112 -19.93 -19.24 -18.60
C ILE A 112 -18.67 -18.67 -19.25
N GLY A 113 -18.85 -17.74 -20.18
CA GLY A 113 -17.76 -17.02 -20.81
C GLY A 113 -17.32 -15.78 -19.99
N SER A 114 -18.28 -15.16 -19.30
CA SER A 114 -18.05 -13.96 -18.51
C SER A 114 -18.98 -13.92 -17.29
N VAL A 115 -18.47 -13.42 -16.18
CA VAL A 115 -19.18 -13.22 -14.92
C VAL A 115 -19.04 -11.76 -14.52
N GLY A 116 -20.14 -11.01 -14.65
CA GLY A 116 -20.23 -9.63 -14.17
C GLY A 116 -20.46 -9.56 -12.65
N PRO A 117 -20.79 -8.37 -12.12
CA PRO A 117 -21.10 -8.20 -10.71
C PRO A 117 -22.19 -9.15 -10.24
N SER A 118 -22.02 -9.78 -9.08
CA SER A 118 -23.04 -10.65 -8.51
C SER A 118 -24.28 -9.86 -8.07
N LEU A 119 -25.46 -10.42 -8.30
CA LEU A 119 -26.71 -9.91 -7.73
C LEU A 119 -26.96 -10.40 -6.31
N GLY A 120 -26.21 -11.41 -5.88
CA GLY A 120 -26.23 -11.99 -4.56
C GLY A 120 -25.61 -13.38 -4.55
N ILE A 121 -24.88 -13.67 -3.47
CA ILE A 121 -24.24 -14.96 -3.22
C ILE A 121 -24.68 -15.42 -1.84
N THR A 122 -25.28 -16.62 -1.72
CA THR A 122 -25.60 -17.17 -0.41
C THR A 122 -24.35 -17.70 0.27
N SER A 123 -24.36 -17.79 1.59
CA SER A 123 -23.33 -18.55 2.32
C SER A 123 -23.35 -20.01 1.88
N PHE A 124 -22.23 -20.71 2.00
CA PHE A 124 -22.21 -22.16 1.86
C PHE A 124 -22.99 -22.82 2.99
N ASP A 125 -23.76 -23.85 2.67
CA ASP A 125 -24.40 -24.72 3.63
C ASP A 125 -23.41 -25.77 4.22
N GLU A 126 -23.88 -26.63 5.08
CA GLU A 126 -23.08 -27.68 5.72
C GLU A 126 -22.55 -28.74 4.73
N PHE A 127 -23.13 -28.81 3.52
CA PHE A 127 -22.66 -29.67 2.42
C PHE A 127 -21.70 -28.96 1.48
N GLY A 128 -21.36 -27.70 1.76
CA GLY A 128 -20.50 -26.86 0.90
C GLY A 128 -21.18 -26.38 -0.37
N ARG A 129 -22.52 -26.20 -0.35
CA ARG A 129 -23.31 -25.73 -1.50
C ARG A 129 -23.74 -24.29 -1.28
N ARG A 130 -23.84 -23.52 -2.37
CA ARG A 130 -24.36 -22.15 -2.37
C ARG A 130 -25.07 -21.81 -3.67
N ILE A 131 -25.79 -20.69 -3.69
CA ILE A 131 -26.40 -20.13 -4.89
C ILE A 131 -25.69 -18.84 -5.26
N TYR A 132 -25.21 -18.77 -6.50
CA TYR A 132 -24.62 -17.58 -7.10
C TYR A 132 -25.60 -16.98 -8.10
N LYS A 133 -26.07 -15.75 -7.86
CA LYS A 133 -26.99 -15.04 -8.74
C LYS A 133 -26.24 -13.97 -9.53
N MET A 134 -26.43 -13.97 -10.84
CA MET A 134 -25.84 -12.99 -11.76
C MET A 134 -26.84 -12.48 -12.79
N ARG A 135 -26.55 -11.33 -13.38
CA ARG A 135 -27.28 -10.80 -14.51
C ARG A 135 -26.69 -11.35 -15.81
N THR A 136 -27.56 -11.74 -16.74
CA THR A 136 -27.19 -12.15 -18.10
C THR A 136 -28.05 -11.35 -19.10
N GLN A 137 -27.74 -11.44 -20.38
CA GLN A 137 -28.59 -10.85 -21.44
C GLN A 137 -30.01 -11.42 -21.44
N GLY A 138 -30.21 -12.66 -20.99
CA GLY A 138 -31.51 -13.33 -20.90
C GLY A 138 -32.22 -13.14 -19.55
N GLY A 139 -31.75 -12.25 -18.67
CA GLY A 139 -32.32 -12.00 -17.35
C GLY A 139 -31.41 -12.48 -16.20
N GLN A 140 -31.99 -12.81 -15.05
CA GLN A 140 -31.23 -13.32 -13.90
C GLN A 140 -30.93 -14.79 -14.07
N LEU A 141 -29.70 -15.18 -13.81
CA LEU A 141 -29.26 -16.56 -13.76
C LEU A 141 -28.82 -16.92 -12.32
N ALA A 142 -29.41 -17.96 -11.76
CA ALA A 142 -29.00 -18.54 -10.50
C ALA A 142 -28.25 -19.83 -10.77
N VAL A 143 -27.01 -19.95 -10.31
CA VAL A 143 -26.19 -21.14 -10.45
C VAL A 143 -25.99 -21.76 -9.08
N VAL A 144 -26.37 -23.03 -8.95
CA VAL A 144 -26.05 -23.80 -7.75
C VAL A 144 -24.59 -24.24 -7.87
N GLN A 145 -23.78 -23.88 -6.89
CA GLN A 145 -22.38 -24.20 -6.80
C GLN A 145 -22.10 -25.11 -5.61
N GLY A 146 -21.11 -25.99 -5.72
CA GLY A 146 -20.65 -26.81 -4.60
C GLY A 146 -19.13 -26.89 -4.53
N ILE A 147 -18.60 -26.92 -3.32
CA ILE A 147 -17.21 -27.21 -3.08
C ILE A 147 -16.96 -28.68 -3.36
N THR A 148 -16.05 -28.97 -4.30
CA THR A 148 -15.68 -30.36 -4.67
C THR A 148 -14.34 -30.77 -4.06
N GLU A 149 -13.50 -29.78 -3.77
CA GLU A 149 -12.18 -30.00 -3.21
C GLU A 149 -11.83 -28.87 -2.23
N LEU A 150 -11.33 -29.23 -1.07
CA LEU A 150 -10.76 -28.31 -0.09
C LEU A 150 -9.27 -28.62 0.10
N THR A 151 -8.44 -27.61 -0.07
CA THR A 151 -7.02 -27.62 0.30
C THR A 151 -6.75 -26.52 1.33
N PRO A 152 -5.64 -26.50 2.04
CA PRO A 152 -5.28 -25.41 2.92
C PRO A 152 -5.20 -24.03 2.22
N ARG A 153 -4.94 -24.02 0.91
CA ARG A 153 -4.78 -22.79 0.10
C ARG A 153 -6.08 -22.35 -0.56
N TYR A 154 -6.78 -23.28 -1.20
CA TYR A 154 -7.99 -22.97 -1.97
C TYR A 154 -9.09 -24.02 -1.80
N ALA A 155 -10.31 -23.59 -2.05
CA ALA A 155 -11.48 -24.41 -2.29
C ALA A 155 -11.83 -24.38 -3.79
N LYS A 156 -11.96 -25.57 -4.40
CA LYS A 156 -12.49 -25.71 -5.75
C LYS A 156 -14.01 -25.70 -5.68
N VAL A 157 -14.63 -24.78 -6.39
CA VAL A 157 -16.08 -24.59 -6.42
C VAL A 157 -16.59 -24.83 -7.84
N GLU A 158 -17.44 -25.82 -8.01
CA GLU A 158 -17.95 -26.20 -9.33
C GLU A 158 -19.47 -26.02 -9.42
N GLY A 159 -19.96 -25.72 -10.64
CA GLY A 159 -21.38 -25.69 -10.94
C GLY A 159 -21.98 -27.09 -10.78
N LEU A 160 -23.11 -27.17 -10.07
CA LEU A 160 -23.81 -28.44 -9.86
C LEU A 160 -24.91 -28.66 -10.90
N ARG A 161 -25.30 -29.90 -11.10
CA ARG A 161 -26.50 -30.22 -11.90
C ARG A 161 -27.72 -29.57 -11.27
N GLY A 162 -28.49 -28.84 -12.06
CA GLY A 162 -29.66 -28.09 -11.59
C GLY A 162 -30.69 -27.89 -12.68
N GLN A 163 -31.90 -27.54 -12.26
CA GLN A 163 -32.97 -27.08 -13.15
C GLN A 163 -33.12 -25.58 -13.07
N PRO A 164 -33.51 -24.90 -14.13
CA PRO A 164 -33.89 -25.44 -15.45
C PRO A 164 -32.68 -25.79 -16.35
N ARG A 165 -31.44 -25.43 -15.95
CA ARG A 165 -30.24 -25.60 -16.77
C ARG A 165 -29.01 -25.84 -15.92
N SER A 166 -28.24 -26.88 -16.26
CA SER A 166 -26.92 -27.12 -15.68
C SER A 166 -25.89 -26.14 -16.27
N ILE A 167 -25.03 -25.57 -15.43
CA ILE A 167 -23.96 -24.66 -15.84
C ILE A 167 -22.62 -25.27 -15.47
N VAL A 168 -21.76 -25.45 -16.47
CA VAL A 168 -20.38 -25.89 -16.27
C VAL A 168 -19.57 -24.68 -15.89
N TRP A 169 -19.11 -24.66 -14.64
CA TRP A 169 -18.30 -23.55 -14.07
C TRP A 169 -17.34 -24.14 -13.05
N ASP A 170 -16.05 -23.81 -13.20
CA ASP A 170 -14.97 -24.15 -12.26
C ASP A 170 -14.35 -22.84 -11.78
N MET A 171 -14.35 -22.60 -10.49
CA MET A 171 -13.74 -21.42 -9.87
C MET A 171 -12.94 -21.81 -8.63
N ARG A 172 -12.04 -20.91 -8.23
CA ARG A 172 -11.21 -21.09 -7.05
C ARG A 172 -11.46 -19.94 -6.06
N LEU A 173 -11.60 -20.31 -4.77
CA LEU A 173 -11.69 -19.37 -3.65
C LEU A 173 -10.57 -19.67 -2.68
N ALA A 174 -9.95 -18.66 -2.08
CA ALA A 174 -9.01 -18.91 -1.00
C ALA A 174 -9.73 -19.52 0.20
N THR A 175 -9.16 -20.57 0.78
CA THR A 175 -9.74 -21.21 1.97
C THR A 175 -9.80 -20.25 3.14
N SER A 176 -8.92 -19.27 3.20
CA SER A 176 -8.95 -18.18 4.19
C SER A 176 -10.20 -17.32 4.10
N SER A 177 -10.82 -17.19 2.91
CA SER A 177 -12.04 -16.40 2.67
C SER A 177 -13.33 -17.11 3.08
N ILE A 178 -13.28 -18.40 3.40
CA ILE A 178 -14.45 -19.13 3.89
C ILE A 178 -14.62 -18.82 5.40
N PRO A 179 -15.81 -18.35 5.86
CA PRO A 179 -16.04 -18.08 7.27
C PRO A 179 -15.78 -19.30 8.16
N ARG A 180 -15.32 -19.06 9.38
CA ARG A 180 -14.86 -20.11 10.30
C ARG A 180 -15.94 -21.14 10.62
N ASP A 181 -17.11 -20.65 10.97
CA ASP A 181 -18.28 -21.47 11.31
C ASP A 181 -18.78 -22.29 10.12
N VAL A 182 -18.75 -21.72 8.92
CA VAL A 182 -19.13 -22.40 7.68
C VAL A 182 -18.15 -23.53 7.36
N LEU A 183 -16.85 -23.24 7.40
CA LEU A 183 -15.83 -24.25 7.12
C LEU A 183 -15.86 -25.38 8.15
N ALA A 184 -16.03 -25.04 9.44
CA ALA A 184 -16.15 -26.03 10.50
C ALA A 184 -17.34 -26.99 10.29
N LYS A 185 -18.52 -26.47 9.91
CA LYS A 185 -19.71 -27.29 9.60
C LYS A 185 -19.47 -28.23 8.40
N ILE A 186 -18.84 -27.72 7.33
CA ILE A 186 -18.52 -28.52 6.15
C ILE A 186 -17.58 -29.67 6.50
N LEU A 187 -16.52 -29.40 7.27
CA LEU A 187 -15.54 -30.39 7.66
C LEU A 187 -16.13 -31.42 8.65
N ALA A 188 -16.92 -30.98 9.64
CA ALA A 188 -17.58 -31.84 10.58
C ALA A 188 -18.58 -32.79 9.89
N ASN A 189 -19.31 -32.30 8.87
CA ASN A 189 -20.24 -33.14 8.10
C ASN A 189 -19.55 -34.16 7.21
N LYS A 190 -18.30 -33.89 6.79
CA LYS A 190 -17.51 -34.80 5.95
C LYS A 190 -16.84 -35.93 6.73
N VAL A 191 -16.44 -35.68 7.96
CA VAL A 191 -15.64 -36.59 8.77
C VAL A 191 -16.58 -37.52 9.56
N SER A 192 -16.37 -38.81 9.43
CA SER A 192 -17.09 -39.78 10.27
C SER A 192 -16.72 -39.56 11.74
N SER A 193 -17.75 -39.56 12.59
CA SER A 193 -17.57 -39.33 14.03
C SER A 193 -16.59 -40.30 14.70
N ASP A 194 -16.38 -41.49 14.12
CA ASP A 194 -15.66 -42.63 14.73
C ASP A 194 -14.31 -42.92 14.07
N ASP A 195 -13.86 -42.06 13.11
CA ASP A 195 -12.54 -42.20 12.47
C ASP A 195 -11.54 -41.17 12.98
N PRO A 196 -10.63 -41.54 13.92
CA PRO A 196 -9.66 -40.62 14.46
C PRO A 196 -8.63 -40.13 13.42
N GLN A 197 -8.34 -40.94 12.38
CA GLN A 197 -7.40 -40.54 11.33
C GLN A 197 -8.00 -39.44 10.41
N ALA A 198 -9.30 -39.51 10.17
CA ALA A 198 -9.99 -38.48 9.41
C ALA A 198 -10.02 -37.14 10.19
N TRP A 199 -10.24 -37.19 11.52
CA TRP A 199 -10.15 -35.98 12.36
C TRP A 199 -8.72 -35.40 12.42
N LEU A 200 -7.71 -36.26 12.47
CA LEU A 200 -6.31 -35.81 12.42
C LEU A 200 -6.02 -35.08 11.11
N LYS A 201 -6.55 -35.54 9.99
CA LYS A 201 -6.45 -34.82 8.72
C LYS A 201 -7.08 -33.40 8.77
N VAL A 202 -8.20 -33.24 9.50
CA VAL A 202 -8.82 -31.92 9.70
C VAL A 202 -7.92 -31.01 10.52
N VAL A 203 -7.31 -31.53 11.58
CA VAL A 203 -6.32 -30.77 12.36
C VAL A 203 -5.13 -30.34 11.49
N GLN A 204 -4.57 -31.28 10.72
CA GLN A 204 -3.47 -30.98 9.79
C GLN A 204 -3.87 -29.96 8.71
N PHE A 205 -5.09 -30.08 8.18
CA PHE A 205 -5.65 -29.10 7.24
C PHE A 205 -5.69 -27.68 7.84
N TYR A 206 -6.21 -27.52 9.06
CA TYR A 206 -6.25 -26.23 9.73
C TYR A 206 -4.85 -25.68 10.02
N LEU A 207 -3.90 -26.56 10.41
CA LEU A 207 -2.49 -26.19 10.60
C LEU A 207 -1.88 -25.63 9.34
N GLN A 208 -1.97 -26.37 8.24
CA GLN A 208 -1.43 -25.96 6.95
C GLN A 208 -2.13 -24.69 6.40
N ALA A 209 -3.42 -24.50 6.73
CA ALA A 209 -4.18 -23.30 6.40
C ALA A 209 -3.86 -22.08 7.30
N GLY A 210 -2.97 -22.24 8.31
CA GLY A 210 -2.66 -21.19 9.27
C GLY A 210 -3.81 -20.83 10.23
N ARG A 211 -4.81 -21.69 10.34
CA ARG A 211 -5.98 -21.54 11.21
C ARG A 211 -5.74 -22.23 12.55
N TYR A 212 -4.76 -21.72 13.32
CA TYR A 212 -4.25 -22.40 14.54
C TYR A 212 -5.27 -22.51 15.67
N GLN A 213 -6.19 -21.54 15.80
CA GLN A 213 -7.24 -21.59 16.81
C GLN A 213 -8.23 -22.73 16.54
N GLU A 214 -8.61 -22.89 15.27
CA GLU A 214 -9.44 -23.97 14.83
C GLU A 214 -8.71 -25.31 14.98
N ALA A 215 -7.45 -25.38 14.55
CA ALA A 215 -6.62 -26.58 14.74
C ALA A 215 -6.52 -26.99 16.22
N SER A 216 -6.30 -26.05 17.13
CA SER A 216 -6.24 -26.30 18.57
C SER A 216 -7.57 -26.80 19.13
N ARG A 217 -8.70 -26.24 18.67
CA ARG A 217 -10.03 -26.69 19.09
C ARG A 217 -10.33 -28.11 18.64
N GLU A 218 -10.08 -28.40 17.36
CA GLU A 218 -10.32 -29.74 16.81
C GLU A 218 -9.38 -30.77 17.42
N LEU A 219 -8.13 -30.42 17.71
CA LEU A 219 -7.21 -31.31 18.41
C LEU A 219 -7.67 -31.62 19.83
N LYS A 220 -8.19 -30.62 20.56
CA LYS A 220 -8.73 -30.80 21.89
C LYS A 220 -9.93 -31.78 21.84
N HIS A 221 -10.86 -31.62 20.92
CA HIS A 221 -11.97 -32.51 20.69
C HIS A 221 -11.48 -33.94 20.36
N LEU A 222 -10.43 -34.06 19.55
CA LEU A 222 -9.86 -35.33 19.16
C LEU A 222 -9.28 -36.08 20.38
N VAL A 223 -8.51 -35.39 21.23
CA VAL A 223 -7.91 -35.95 22.46
C VAL A 223 -8.99 -36.36 23.47
N GLU A 224 -10.04 -35.55 23.65
CA GLU A 224 -11.17 -35.84 24.53
C GLU A 224 -11.96 -37.07 24.06
N ARG A 225 -12.11 -37.26 22.75
CA ARG A 225 -12.91 -38.35 22.17
C ARG A 225 -12.15 -39.66 22.01
N PHE A 226 -10.84 -39.60 21.77
CA PHE A 226 -9.97 -40.75 21.53
C PHE A 226 -8.76 -40.78 22.48
N PRO A 227 -8.94 -40.98 23.78
CA PRO A 227 -7.88 -40.89 24.77
C PRO A 227 -6.75 -41.92 24.61
N GLU A 228 -6.96 -42.97 23.82
CA GLU A 228 -5.97 -44.04 23.52
C GLU A 228 -4.87 -43.61 22.53
N MET A 229 -5.03 -42.46 21.85
CA MET A 229 -4.02 -41.94 20.91
C MET A 229 -2.91 -41.18 21.64
N LYS A 230 -1.87 -41.87 22.04
CA LYS A 230 -0.77 -41.40 22.96
C LYS A 230 0.26 -40.43 22.36
N ASN A 231 0.17 -39.97 21.11
CA ASN A 231 1.24 -39.21 20.47
C ASN A 231 0.90 -37.75 20.18
N PHE A 232 -0.08 -37.13 20.87
CA PHE A 232 -0.52 -35.77 20.60
C PHE A 232 0.29 -34.71 21.32
N ASP A 233 1.07 -35.01 22.34
CA ASP A 233 1.83 -33.99 23.11
C ASP A 233 2.80 -33.21 22.21
N THR A 234 3.45 -33.89 21.27
CA THR A 234 4.34 -33.25 20.30
C THR A 234 3.57 -32.30 19.39
N VAL A 235 2.40 -32.72 18.86
CA VAL A 235 1.56 -31.88 17.97
C VAL A 235 0.99 -30.68 18.74
N VAL A 236 0.60 -30.90 20.00
CA VAL A 236 0.14 -29.79 20.88
C VAL A 236 1.26 -28.77 21.13
N GLY A 237 2.47 -29.26 21.38
CA GLY A 237 3.66 -28.42 21.58
C GLY A 237 3.98 -27.60 20.33
N GLU A 238 3.98 -28.23 19.15
CA GLU A 238 4.18 -27.54 17.86
C GLU A 238 3.11 -26.48 17.61
N LEU A 239 1.84 -26.76 17.90
CA LEU A 239 0.73 -25.80 17.78
C LEU A 239 0.92 -24.59 18.69
N ARG A 240 1.23 -24.82 19.95
CA ARG A 240 1.48 -23.72 20.91
C ARG A 240 2.61 -22.85 20.45
N GLN A 241 3.69 -23.47 19.97
CA GLN A 241 4.85 -22.73 19.47
C GLN A 241 4.49 -21.91 18.20
N GLN A 242 3.73 -22.46 17.25
CA GLN A 242 3.30 -21.74 16.06
C GLN A 242 2.34 -20.59 16.42
N PHE A 243 1.44 -20.79 17.36
CA PHE A 243 0.54 -19.77 17.87
C PHE A 243 1.29 -18.63 18.55
N ALA A 244 2.26 -18.94 19.41
CA ALA A 244 3.12 -17.96 20.05
C ALA A 244 3.93 -17.14 19.04
N ARG A 245 4.53 -17.77 18.04
CA ARG A 245 5.22 -17.08 16.94
C ARG A 245 4.29 -16.16 16.13
N ARG A 246 3.03 -16.54 15.97
CA ARG A 246 2.03 -15.71 15.30
C ARG A 246 1.68 -14.46 16.11
N ILE A 247 1.51 -14.60 17.43
CA ILE A 247 1.30 -13.46 18.32
C ILE A 247 2.53 -12.55 18.29
N LEU A 248 3.74 -13.09 18.32
CA LEU A 248 4.97 -12.30 18.23
C LEU A 248 5.03 -11.48 16.93
N LYS A 249 4.69 -12.10 15.79
CA LYS A 249 4.58 -11.38 14.51
C LYS A 249 3.49 -10.28 14.54
N GLU A 250 2.38 -10.52 15.23
CA GLU A 250 1.34 -9.49 15.40
C GLU A 250 1.84 -8.34 16.29
N ILE A 251 2.60 -8.64 17.35
CA ILE A 251 3.25 -7.64 18.20
C ILE A 251 4.18 -6.76 17.36
N ASP A 252 5.04 -7.36 16.53
CA ASP A 252 5.94 -6.62 15.64
C ASP A 252 5.18 -5.72 14.67
N LEU A 253 4.14 -6.26 14.03
CA LEU A 253 3.30 -5.53 13.10
C LEU A 253 2.62 -4.31 13.78
N ARG A 254 2.07 -4.51 14.99
CA ARG A 254 1.41 -3.44 15.74
C ARG A 254 2.40 -2.39 16.23
N ARG A 255 3.58 -2.82 16.64
CA ARG A 255 4.69 -1.93 17.02
C ARG A 255 5.11 -1.03 15.86
N GLU A 256 5.33 -1.63 14.69
CA GLU A 256 5.65 -0.89 13.46
C GLU A 256 4.52 0.04 13.02
N ALA A 257 3.27 -0.31 13.30
CA ALA A 257 2.10 0.55 13.06
C ALA A 257 1.93 1.67 14.09
N GLY A 258 2.71 1.70 15.19
CA GLY A 258 2.58 2.68 16.28
C GLY A 258 1.43 2.41 17.25
N GLN A 259 0.92 1.17 17.28
CA GLN A 259 -0.23 0.78 18.12
C GLN A 259 0.26 0.19 19.45
N HIS A 260 0.89 1.04 20.25
CA HIS A 260 1.63 0.62 21.44
C HIS A 260 0.76 0.10 22.58
N GLN A 261 -0.48 0.63 22.77
CA GLN A 261 -1.42 0.12 23.76
C GLN A 261 -1.93 -1.28 23.41
N LEU A 262 -2.10 -1.56 22.09
CA LEU A 262 -2.44 -2.90 21.63
C LEU A 262 -1.27 -3.87 21.83
N VAL A 263 -0.05 -3.40 21.64
CA VAL A 263 1.17 -4.20 21.93
C VAL A 263 1.25 -4.54 23.41
N ASP A 264 1.05 -3.57 24.30
CA ASP A 264 1.06 -3.81 25.77
C ASP A 264 0.05 -4.90 26.14
N ARG A 265 -1.20 -4.84 25.61
CA ARG A 265 -2.22 -5.88 25.86
C ARG A 265 -1.85 -7.27 25.31
N LEU A 266 -1.20 -7.32 24.15
CA LEU A 266 -0.74 -8.59 23.57
C LEU A 266 0.41 -9.19 24.38
N LEU A 267 1.31 -8.38 24.92
CA LEU A 267 2.40 -8.80 25.78
C LEU A 267 1.89 -9.31 27.14
N GLU A 268 0.94 -8.60 27.76
CA GLU A 268 0.29 -8.99 29.02
C GLU A 268 -0.41 -10.35 28.92
N ASN A 269 -1.01 -10.65 27.77
CA ASN A 269 -1.78 -11.87 27.52
C ASN A 269 -0.99 -12.90 26.68
N PHE A 270 0.33 -12.80 26.62
CA PHE A 270 1.14 -13.71 25.83
C PHE A 270 1.16 -15.12 26.45
N PRO A 271 0.89 -16.20 25.66
CA PRO A 271 0.91 -17.56 26.15
C PRO A 271 2.34 -17.99 26.50
N VAL A 272 2.53 -18.50 27.71
CA VAL A 272 3.87 -18.93 28.18
C VAL A 272 4.01 -20.46 28.21
N ASP A 273 2.91 -21.20 28.39
CA ASP A 273 2.92 -22.65 28.55
C ASP A 273 3.28 -23.39 27.28
N GLY A 274 4.35 -24.17 27.31
CA GLY A 274 4.80 -24.99 26.19
C GLY A 274 5.39 -24.20 25.01
N VAL A 275 5.83 -22.98 25.27
CA VAL A 275 6.51 -22.11 24.29
C VAL A 275 8.01 -22.20 24.46
N ALA A 276 8.76 -22.22 23.35
CA ALA A 276 10.22 -22.30 23.38
C ALA A 276 10.86 -21.10 24.06
N SER A 277 11.92 -21.32 24.81
CA SER A 277 12.64 -20.30 25.59
C SER A 277 13.10 -19.10 24.74
N GLU A 278 13.52 -19.34 23.49
CA GLU A 278 13.93 -18.30 22.55
C GLU A 278 12.79 -17.31 22.25
N THR A 279 11.57 -17.82 22.03
CA THR A 279 10.38 -16.99 21.79
C THR A 279 10.01 -16.19 23.04
N LEU A 280 10.07 -16.83 24.22
CA LEU A 280 9.82 -16.14 25.50
C LEU A 280 10.89 -15.09 25.82
N GLN A 281 12.13 -15.29 25.41
CA GLN A 281 13.18 -14.29 25.54
C GLN A 281 12.90 -13.06 24.70
N GLN A 282 12.51 -13.21 23.43
CA GLN A 282 12.12 -12.08 22.55
C GLN A 282 10.96 -11.26 23.14
N VAL A 283 9.98 -11.94 23.72
CA VAL A 283 8.86 -11.28 24.43
C VAL A 283 9.38 -10.48 25.64
N ARG A 284 10.24 -11.07 26.45
CA ARG A 284 10.85 -10.43 27.62
C ARG A 284 11.64 -9.18 27.25
N GLU A 285 12.50 -9.28 26.23
CA GLU A 285 13.28 -8.15 25.71
C GLU A 285 12.36 -7.02 25.22
N THR A 286 11.22 -7.36 24.61
CA THR A 286 10.23 -6.37 24.19
C THR A 286 9.57 -5.69 25.39
N ILE A 287 9.20 -6.44 26.43
CA ILE A 287 8.62 -5.89 27.68
C ILE A 287 9.62 -4.94 28.36
N GLU A 288 10.87 -5.37 28.50
CA GLU A 288 11.93 -4.56 29.11
C GLU A 288 12.17 -3.25 28.36
N LYS A 289 12.20 -3.32 27.00
CA LYS A 289 12.28 -2.12 26.17
C LYS A 289 11.10 -1.16 26.40
N TYR A 290 9.88 -1.68 26.45
CA TYR A 290 8.69 -0.88 26.69
C TYR A 290 8.68 -0.24 28.09
N ALA A 291 9.18 -0.94 29.09
CA ALA A 291 9.35 -0.39 30.44
C ALA A 291 10.43 0.72 30.47
N ALA A 292 11.54 0.52 29.78
CA ALA A 292 12.60 1.52 29.66
C ALA A 292 12.13 2.79 28.96
N ASP A 293 11.44 2.67 27.80
CA ASP A 293 10.87 3.80 27.07
C ASP A 293 9.88 4.62 27.94
N ARG A 294 9.06 3.93 28.74
CA ARG A 294 8.11 4.57 29.67
C ARG A 294 8.84 5.34 30.77
N ALA A 295 9.86 4.71 31.36
CA ALA A 295 10.67 5.36 32.38
C ALA A 295 11.41 6.61 31.86
N GLN A 296 11.97 6.54 30.66
CA GLN A 296 12.62 7.67 30.01
C GLN A 296 11.63 8.82 29.72
N LEU A 297 10.42 8.50 29.29
CA LEU A 297 9.38 9.49 29.03
C LEU A 297 8.96 10.20 30.34
N GLU A 298 8.71 9.46 31.40
CA GLU A 298 8.37 10.01 32.72
C GLU A 298 9.52 10.87 33.27
N GLN A 299 10.77 10.41 33.12
CA GLN A 299 11.96 11.16 33.51
C GLN A 299 12.06 12.48 32.73
N ALA A 300 11.90 12.45 31.41
CA ALA A 300 11.96 13.66 30.58
C ALA A 300 10.95 14.72 31.02
N LEU A 301 9.69 14.31 31.27
CA LEU A 301 8.63 15.21 31.69
C LEU A 301 8.88 15.78 33.10
N GLN A 302 9.34 14.94 34.04
CA GLN A 302 9.63 15.39 35.40
C GLN A 302 10.83 16.36 35.45
N GLN A 303 11.89 16.06 34.68
CA GLN A 303 13.07 16.92 34.60
C GLN A 303 12.72 18.26 33.93
N LEU A 304 11.97 18.26 32.84
CA LEU A 304 11.52 19.47 32.15
C LEU A 304 10.69 20.35 33.08
N LYS A 305 9.74 19.76 33.81
CA LYS A 305 8.94 20.48 34.81
C LYS A 305 9.80 21.11 35.91
N THR A 306 10.79 20.40 36.44
CA THR A 306 11.69 20.87 37.48
C THR A 306 12.56 22.00 36.97
N LEU A 307 13.12 21.91 35.76
CA LEU A 307 13.96 22.93 35.15
C LEU A 307 13.17 24.19 34.81
N MET A 308 11.94 24.06 34.31
CA MET A 308 11.03 25.20 34.07
C MET A 308 10.79 26.03 35.33
N ALA A 309 10.64 25.39 36.51
CA ALA A 309 10.46 26.08 37.78
C ALA A 309 11.73 26.83 38.25
N ARG A 310 12.92 26.42 37.75
CA ARG A 310 14.22 27.00 38.09
C ARG A 310 14.72 28.05 37.09
N MET A 311 14.00 28.29 36.01
CA MET A 311 14.37 29.28 35.00
C MET A 311 14.45 30.70 35.57
N ARG A 312 15.47 31.45 35.18
CA ARG A 312 15.70 32.81 35.62
C ARG A 312 15.04 33.86 34.72
N ALA A 313 14.91 33.52 33.42
CA ALA A 313 14.35 34.42 32.39
C ALA A 313 12.79 34.31 32.37
N GLU A 314 12.13 34.98 33.31
CA GLU A 314 10.67 34.87 33.52
C GLU A 314 9.84 35.26 32.29
N ASP A 315 10.24 36.29 31.54
CA ASP A 315 9.53 36.73 30.34
C ASP A 315 9.66 35.67 29.20
N GLN A 316 10.85 35.06 29.07
CA GLN A 316 11.06 33.98 28.07
C GLN A 316 10.32 32.73 28.49
N ARG A 317 10.24 32.41 29.80
CA ARG A 317 9.48 31.30 30.33
C ARG A 317 8.01 31.38 29.92
N LYS A 318 7.36 32.55 30.01
CA LYS A 318 5.97 32.75 29.58
C LYS A 318 5.76 32.48 28.10
N LEU A 319 6.76 32.83 27.25
CA LEU A 319 6.67 32.60 25.82
C LEU A 319 6.78 31.12 25.42
N ILE A 320 7.50 30.31 26.20
CA ILE A 320 7.69 28.88 25.92
C ILE A 320 6.71 27.96 26.69
N GLU A 321 5.98 28.49 27.66
CA GLU A 321 5.01 27.73 28.45
C GLU A 321 4.00 26.95 27.60
N PRO A 322 3.43 27.50 26.50
CA PRO A 322 2.52 26.75 25.62
C PRO A 322 3.18 25.56 24.94
N ILE A 323 4.45 25.64 24.54
CA ILE A 323 5.15 24.52 23.90
C ILE A 323 5.52 23.43 24.90
N VAL A 324 5.85 23.80 26.13
CA VAL A 324 6.08 22.86 27.22
C VAL A 324 4.79 22.11 27.58
N ALA A 325 3.65 22.83 27.61
CA ALA A 325 2.34 22.20 27.77
C ALA A 325 2.03 21.22 26.64
N GLU A 326 2.39 21.56 25.39
CA GLU A 326 2.27 20.67 24.24
C GLU A 326 3.15 19.40 24.40
N ILE A 327 4.41 19.58 24.79
CA ILE A 327 5.31 18.43 25.06
C ILE A 327 4.70 17.51 26.13
N ASN A 328 4.22 18.09 27.24
CA ASN A 328 3.61 17.29 28.31
C ASN A 328 2.34 16.51 27.86
N ALA A 329 1.56 17.09 26.96
CA ALA A 329 0.32 16.48 26.48
C ALA A 329 0.54 15.43 25.38
N ASP A 330 1.53 15.66 24.51
CA ASP A 330 1.62 14.97 23.22
C ASP A 330 2.86 14.10 23.06
N VAL A 331 3.85 14.18 23.97
CA VAL A 331 5.03 13.31 23.86
C VAL A 331 4.62 11.85 23.99
N SER A 332 5.11 11.05 23.08
CA SER A 332 4.82 9.61 22.98
C SER A 332 6.10 8.84 22.67
N ARG A 333 6.03 7.52 22.67
CA ARG A 333 7.15 6.68 22.21
C ARG A 333 7.60 7.04 20.80
N SER A 334 6.67 7.46 19.94
CA SER A 334 6.98 7.84 18.54
C SER A 334 7.72 9.16 18.40
N SER A 335 7.78 9.97 19.46
CA SER A 335 8.42 11.30 19.46
C SER A 335 9.49 11.46 20.55
N LEU A 336 9.75 10.42 21.34
CA LEU A 336 10.73 10.45 22.43
C LEU A 336 12.15 10.72 21.94
N ASP A 337 12.50 10.24 20.75
CA ASP A 337 13.79 10.48 20.08
C ASP A 337 14.14 11.96 19.97
N ARG A 338 13.14 12.85 19.84
CA ARG A 338 13.34 14.32 19.77
C ARG A 338 13.90 14.89 21.08
N LEU A 339 13.65 14.25 22.20
CA LEU A 339 14.10 14.65 23.54
C LEU A 339 15.41 13.98 23.96
N VAL A 340 16.01 13.10 23.14
CA VAL A 340 17.26 12.42 23.48
C VAL A 340 18.41 13.40 23.83
N PRO A 341 18.68 14.49 23.07
CA PRO A 341 19.71 15.45 23.44
C PRO A 341 19.46 16.14 24.79
N PHE A 342 18.20 16.44 25.11
CA PHE A 342 17.78 16.93 26.41
C PHE A 342 18.02 15.91 27.51
N LEU A 343 17.59 14.65 27.35
CA LEU A 343 17.75 13.61 28.35
C LEU A 343 19.22 13.30 28.67
N GLN A 344 20.08 13.37 27.66
CA GLN A 344 21.53 13.16 27.83
C GLN A 344 22.21 14.26 28.65
N LEU A 345 21.69 15.50 28.62
CA LEU A 345 22.29 16.67 29.23
C LEU A 345 21.42 17.26 30.35
N ALA A 346 20.30 16.64 30.68
CA ALA A 346 19.35 17.16 31.66
C ALA A 346 19.92 17.26 33.09
N ASP A 347 20.86 16.40 33.45
CA ASP A 347 21.53 16.35 34.73
C ASP A 347 22.95 16.97 34.72
N ASP A 348 23.36 17.56 33.56
CA ASP A 348 24.69 18.20 33.46
C ASP A 348 24.68 19.58 34.18
N GLU A 349 25.32 19.65 35.34
CA GLU A 349 25.40 20.85 36.16
C GLU A 349 26.24 21.97 35.50
N SER A 350 27.03 21.68 34.46
CA SER A 350 27.74 22.71 33.71
C SER A 350 26.81 23.60 32.87
N LEU A 351 25.58 23.12 32.59
CA LEU A 351 24.54 23.83 31.87
C LEU A 351 23.53 24.47 32.83
N THR A 352 23.14 25.69 32.54
CA THR A 352 22.08 26.38 33.26
C THR A 352 20.71 25.74 33.02
N PRO A 353 19.71 25.92 33.90
CA PRO A 353 18.33 25.45 33.63
C PRO A 353 17.77 25.95 32.30
N ASP A 354 18.10 27.20 31.94
CA ASP A 354 17.65 27.84 30.69
C ASP A 354 18.21 27.14 29.45
N GLU A 355 19.48 26.74 29.46
CA GLU A 355 20.14 26.00 28.36
C GLU A 355 19.57 24.58 28.20
N ARG A 356 19.30 23.91 29.31
CA ARG A 356 18.69 22.57 29.29
C ARG A 356 17.27 22.59 28.79
N VAL A 357 16.46 23.57 29.20
CA VAL A 357 15.10 23.77 28.66
C VAL A 357 15.14 24.10 27.16
N ALA A 358 16.12 24.89 26.73
CA ALA A 358 16.31 25.19 25.29
C ALA A 358 16.55 23.93 24.44
N LEU A 359 17.33 22.96 24.96
CA LEU A 359 17.54 21.66 24.31
C LEU A 359 16.24 20.89 24.13
N ALA A 360 15.38 20.84 25.16
CA ALA A 360 14.10 20.15 25.08
C ALA A 360 13.19 20.79 24.02
N ILE A 361 13.08 22.12 24.03
CA ILE A 361 12.20 22.84 23.11
C ILE A 361 12.70 22.78 21.67
N SER A 362 13.99 23.07 21.43
CA SER A 362 14.54 23.02 20.09
C SER A 362 14.56 21.61 19.51
N GLY A 363 14.84 20.60 20.33
CA GLY A 363 14.74 19.18 19.94
C GLY A 363 13.30 18.78 19.58
N TRP A 364 12.32 19.24 20.36
CA TRP A 364 10.89 19.02 20.03
C TRP A 364 10.48 19.63 18.70
N LEU A 365 10.96 20.86 18.42
CA LEU A 365 10.59 21.64 17.26
C LEU A 365 11.31 21.23 15.98
N LEU A 366 12.58 20.87 16.06
CA LEU A 366 13.46 20.62 14.91
C LEU A 366 13.95 19.17 14.78
N GLY A 367 13.57 18.29 15.72
CA GLY A 367 14.17 16.96 15.87
C GLY A 367 15.47 16.97 16.65
N ALA A 368 15.97 15.79 17.02
CA ALA A 368 17.18 15.63 17.82
C ALA A 368 18.40 16.36 17.24
N ASP A 369 18.60 16.28 15.92
CA ASP A 369 19.73 16.94 15.22
C ASP A 369 19.64 18.46 15.19
N GLY A 370 18.48 19.03 15.53
CA GLY A 370 18.25 20.47 15.60
C GLY A 370 18.31 21.06 17.01
N ALA A 371 18.57 20.22 18.03
CA ALA A 371 18.62 20.66 19.41
C ALA A 371 19.76 21.67 19.67
N SER A 372 19.44 22.74 20.41
CA SER A 372 20.34 23.86 20.71
C SER A 372 20.20 24.29 22.15
N GLN A 373 21.32 24.67 22.78
CA GLN A 373 21.34 25.19 24.13
C GLN A 373 20.94 26.68 24.22
N THR A 374 20.73 27.38 23.08
CA THR A 374 20.44 28.79 23.03
C THR A 374 18.96 29.09 23.27
N LEU A 375 18.60 29.63 24.44
CA LEU A 375 17.21 29.90 24.81
C LEU A 375 16.56 30.94 23.89
N SER A 376 17.27 32.03 23.48
CA SER A 376 16.73 33.03 22.56
C SER A 376 16.34 32.41 21.21
N ARG A 377 17.13 31.48 20.70
CA ARG A 377 16.82 30.73 19.48
C ARG A 377 15.57 29.81 19.69
N ALA A 378 15.50 29.12 20.83
CA ALA A 378 14.34 28.26 21.12
C ALA A 378 13.04 29.08 21.17
N VAL A 379 13.06 30.26 21.82
CA VAL A 379 11.92 31.19 21.84
C VAL A 379 11.57 31.68 20.44
N SER A 380 12.56 32.09 19.66
CA SER A 380 12.36 32.52 18.26
C SER A 380 11.70 31.42 17.41
N LEU A 381 12.17 30.16 17.52
CA LEU A 381 11.58 29.01 16.83
C LEU A 381 10.10 28.78 17.21
N VAL A 382 9.73 28.95 18.48
CA VAL A 382 8.31 28.87 18.92
C VAL A 382 7.47 29.95 18.21
N GLN A 383 7.95 31.19 18.17
CA GLN A 383 7.25 32.31 17.53
C GLN A 383 7.13 32.10 16.01
N VAL A 384 8.21 31.68 15.35
CA VAL A 384 8.24 31.37 13.91
C VAL A 384 7.25 30.24 13.60
N ARG A 385 7.21 29.15 14.40
CA ARG A 385 6.24 28.07 14.20
C ARG A 385 4.78 28.57 14.27
N VAL A 386 4.47 29.44 15.22
CA VAL A 386 3.12 30.04 15.33
C VAL A 386 2.78 30.84 14.08
N ALA A 387 3.72 31.67 13.60
CA ALA A 387 3.55 32.48 12.39
C ALA A 387 3.42 31.60 11.13
N VAL A 388 4.24 30.55 10.98
CA VAL A 388 4.15 29.55 9.89
C VAL A 388 2.79 28.90 9.88
N ARG A 389 2.27 28.45 11.04
CA ARG A 389 0.94 27.82 11.11
C ARG A 389 -0.17 28.80 10.72
N LYS A 390 -0.09 30.07 11.12
CA LYS A 390 -1.03 31.12 10.67
C LYS A 390 -0.93 31.33 9.16
N TYR A 391 0.27 31.46 8.61
CA TYR A 391 0.50 31.63 7.17
C TYR A 391 -0.15 30.50 6.35
N LEU A 392 0.05 29.25 6.75
CA LEU A 392 -0.49 28.09 6.03
C LEU A 392 -2.02 28.04 6.02
N ARG A 393 -2.67 28.64 7.03
CA ARG A 393 -4.13 28.71 7.17
C ARG A 393 -4.75 29.94 6.53
N GLU A 394 -3.94 30.99 6.27
CA GLU A 394 -4.43 32.29 5.80
C GLU A 394 -4.82 32.25 4.31
N PRO A 395 -6.09 32.51 3.94
CA PRO A 395 -6.53 32.56 2.56
C PRO A 395 -6.09 33.81 1.82
N LEU A 396 -5.98 34.98 2.51
CA LEU A 396 -5.72 36.27 1.91
C LEU A 396 -4.24 36.51 1.64
N ALA A 397 -3.89 36.77 0.37
CA ALA A 397 -2.50 36.92 -0.04
C ALA A 397 -1.76 38.07 0.67
N HIS A 398 -2.43 39.20 0.89
CA HIS A 398 -1.81 40.39 1.55
C HIS A 398 -1.52 40.13 3.03
N GLU A 399 -2.38 39.38 3.73
CA GLU A 399 -2.14 38.97 5.12
C GLU A 399 -0.95 38.00 5.21
N ARG A 400 -0.82 37.09 4.24
CA ARG A 400 0.36 36.19 4.14
C ARG A 400 1.65 36.95 3.95
N LEU A 401 1.66 38.01 3.14
CA LEU A 401 2.85 38.88 2.96
C LEU A 401 3.21 39.57 4.28
N THR A 402 2.23 40.05 5.04
CA THR A 402 2.45 40.66 6.34
C THR A 402 3.07 39.67 7.34
N LEU A 403 2.53 38.44 7.39
CA LEU A 403 3.09 37.37 8.22
C LEU A 403 4.53 37.01 7.79
N LEU A 404 4.79 36.94 6.49
CA LEU A 404 6.13 36.67 5.95
C LEU A 404 7.13 37.72 6.40
N SER A 405 6.83 39.00 6.19
CA SER A 405 7.69 40.08 6.59
C SER A 405 7.97 40.14 8.11
N SER A 406 6.98 39.73 8.92
CA SER A 406 7.17 39.62 10.37
C SER A 406 8.12 38.51 10.80
N MET A 407 8.25 37.45 10.00
CA MET A 407 9.15 36.32 10.28
C MET A 407 10.59 36.57 9.82
N GLU A 408 10.81 37.29 8.70
CA GLU A 408 12.12 37.42 8.05
C GLU A 408 13.23 37.99 8.95
N SER A 409 12.86 38.77 9.96
CA SER A 409 13.79 39.32 10.96
C SER A 409 14.10 38.38 12.13
N SER A 410 13.46 37.23 12.21
CA SER A 410 13.57 36.30 13.35
C SER A 410 14.75 35.33 13.17
N GLU A 411 15.52 35.07 14.24
CA GLU A 411 16.67 34.15 14.22
C GLU A 411 16.35 32.75 13.69
N GLY A 412 15.13 32.21 14.00
CA GLY A 412 14.65 30.88 13.58
C GLY A 412 13.93 30.83 12.24
N ALA A 413 13.93 31.90 11.43
CA ALA A 413 13.20 32.04 10.16
C ALA A 413 14.00 31.60 8.92
N GLY A 414 15.21 31.08 9.08
CA GLY A 414 15.97 30.49 7.99
C GLY A 414 15.22 29.37 7.28
N VAL A 415 15.28 29.32 5.96
CA VAL A 415 14.57 28.30 5.16
C VAL A 415 14.84 26.86 5.66
N PRO A 416 16.10 26.47 6.02
CA PRO A 416 16.37 25.14 6.57
C PRO A 416 15.67 24.90 7.92
N ASP A 417 15.63 25.89 8.81
CA ASP A 417 14.97 25.75 10.12
C ASP A 417 13.44 25.66 9.95
N VAL A 418 12.85 26.49 9.09
CA VAL A 418 11.41 26.41 8.78
C VAL A 418 11.02 25.08 8.11
N ALA A 419 11.88 24.53 7.25
CA ALA A 419 11.65 23.21 6.67
C ALA A 419 11.61 22.11 7.75
N LYS A 420 12.55 22.16 8.73
CA LYS A 420 12.53 21.25 9.88
C LYS A 420 11.33 21.47 10.80
N LEU A 421 10.93 22.71 11.04
CA LEU A 421 9.70 23.02 11.79
C LEU A 421 8.47 22.40 11.13
N LEU A 422 8.33 22.52 9.82
CA LEU A 422 7.25 21.93 9.04
C LEU A 422 7.24 20.41 9.12
N GLU A 423 8.40 19.79 9.11
CA GLU A 423 8.56 18.35 9.23
C GLU A 423 8.10 17.82 10.59
N HIS A 424 8.40 18.56 11.68
CA HIS A 424 8.18 18.09 13.04
C HIS A 424 6.91 18.66 13.71
N MET A 425 6.23 19.62 13.09
CA MET A 425 4.98 20.15 13.63
C MET A 425 3.78 19.28 13.32
N ARG A 426 2.72 19.38 14.14
CA ARG A 426 1.39 18.82 13.80
C ARG A 426 0.91 19.35 12.44
N PRO A 427 0.04 18.60 11.76
CA PRO A 427 -0.65 19.12 10.58
C PRO A 427 -1.22 20.51 10.85
N PRO A 428 -1.06 21.45 9.91
CA PRO A 428 -1.43 22.84 10.16
C PRO A 428 -2.94 23.05 10.36
N TRP A 429 -3.78 22.19 9.76
CA TRP A 429 -5.23 22.27 9.86
C TRP A 429 -5.76 21.20 10.81
N ASP A 430 -6.79 21.55 11.56
CA ASP A 430 -7.38 20.63 12.53
C ASP A 430 -8.38 19.69 11.83
N ILE A 431 -8.57 18.52 12.40
CA ILE A 431 -9.68 17.60 12.09
C ILE A 431 -10.88 17.98 12.96
N PRO A 432 -12.12 17.63 12.56
CA PRO A 432 -13.30 17.88 13.36
C PRO A 432 -13.16 17.26 14.78
N GLU A 433 -13.65 17.96 15.78
CA GLU A 433 -13.60 17.47 17.16
C GLU A 433 -14.33 16.12 17.28
N GLY A 434 -13.71 15.17 17.98
CA GLY A 434 -14.25 13.81 18.12
C GLY A 434 -14.12 12.92 16.88
N ALA A 435 -13.57 13.41 15.77
CA ALA A 435 -13.44 12.63 14.53
C ALA A 435 -12.44 11.45 14.62
N ALA A 436 -11.45 11.54 15.49
CA ALA A 436 -10.40 10.51 15.60
C ALA A 436 -10.87 9.24 16.34
N GLN A 437 -12.03 8.71 16.01
CA GLN A 437 -12.53 7.46 16.58
C GLN A 437 -11.96 6.25 15.84
N PRO A 438 -11.40 5.25 16.54
CA PRO A 438 -10.71 4.13 15.89
C PRO A 438 -11.66 3.15 15.17
N PHE A 439 -12.96 3.28 15.36
CA PHE A 439 -13.99 2.40 14.81
C PHE A 439 -14.93 3.10 13.81
N GLN A 440 -14.81 4.41 13.62
CA GLN A 440 -15.71 5.20 12.78
C GLN A 440 -14.95 6.08 11.80
N ALA A 441 -15.33 5.99 10.53
CA ALA A 441 -14.88 6.94 9.52
C ALA A 441 -15.61 8.27 9.69
N PHE A 442 -14.95 9.37 9.36
CA PHE A 442 -15.53 10.71 9.35
C PHE A 442 -15.41 11.35 7.97
N GLU A 443 -16.28 12.29 7.69
CA GLU A 443 -16.34 13.00 6.43
C GLU A 443 -15.58 14.32 6.51
N LEU A 444 -14.85 14.63 5.44
CA LEU A 444 -14.19 15.89 5.20
C LEU A 444 -14.57 16.44 3.81
N THR A 445 -14.35 17.73 3.64
CA THR A 445 -14.63 18.42 2.37
C THR A 445 -13.38 19.14 1.92
N ALA A 446 -12.93 18.84 0.71
CA ALA A 446 -11.83 19.51 0.04
C ALA A 446 -12.38 20.59 -0.90
N PRO A 447 -11.86 21.83 -0.83
CA PRO A 447 -12.27 22.88 -1.75
C PRO A 447 -11.84 22.52 -3.19
N GLY A 448 -12.81 22.51 -4.10
CA GLY A 448 -12.59 22.38 -5.53
C GLY A 448 -12.38 23.74 -6.21
N LYS A 449 -11.87 23.71 -7.44
CA LYS A 449 -11.82 24.91 -8.26
C LYS A 449 -13.23 25.25 -8.75
N THR A 450 -13.57 26.50 -8.69
CA THR A 450 -14.86 27.19 -8.84
C THR A 450 -15.98 26.56 -9.65
N GLU A 451 -15.68 25.80 -10.71
CA GLU A 451 -16.69 25.22 -11.60
C GLU A 451 -17.27 23.87 -11.12
N HIS A 452 -16.59 23.19 -10.19
CA HIS A 452 -16.91 21.82 -9.79
C HIS A 452 -17.44 21.71 -8.36
N GLY A 453 -17.42 22.79 -7.60
CA GLY A 453 -17.76 22.78 -6.17
C GLY A 453 -16.76 21.99 -5.33
N ASP A 454 -17.10 21.77 -4.08
CA ASP A 454 -16.29 21.05 -3.13
C ASP A 454 -16.42 19.54 -3.28
N PHE A 455 -15.39 18.80 -2.94
CA PHE A 455 -15.35 17.35 -3.01
C PHE A 455 -15.39 16.75 -1.61
N ARG A 456 -16.34 15.85 -1.37
CA ARG A 456 -16.43 15.10 -0.12
C ARG A 456 -15.54 13.87 -0.17
N TYR A 457 -14.98 13.52 0.98
CA TYR A 457 -14.22 12.30 1.13
C TYR A 457 -14.31 11.77 2.57
N LEU A 458 -14.24 10.46 2.71
CA LEU A 458 -14.27 9.77 3.99
C LEU A 458 -12.85 9.42 4.42
N VAL A 459 -12.57 9.58 5.71
CA VAL A 459 -11.30 9.20 6.31
C VAL A 459 -11.52 8.19 7.43
N GLN A 460 -10.73 7.13 7.43
CA GLN A 460 -10.56 6.26 8.58
C GLN A 460 -9.11 6.32 9.05
N LEU A 461 -8.91 6.78 10.28
CA LEU A 461 -7.61 6.78 10.93
C LEU A 461 -7.29 5.39 11.51
N PRO A 462 -6.01 4.99 11.54
CA PRO A 462 -5.60 3.80 12.24
C PRO A 462 -5.80 3.95 13.76
N PRO A 463 -5.93 2.83 14.50
CA PRO A 463 -5.94 2.87 15.96
C PRO A 463 -4.70 3.59 16.51
N GLU A 464 -4.87 4.32 17.61
CA GLU A 464 -3.79 5.05 18.28
C GLU A 464 -3.08 6.06 17.35
N TYR A 465 -3.85 6.75 16.49
CA TYR A 465 -3.33 7.78 15.62
C TYR A 465 -2.65 8.90 16.43
N ASP A 466 -1.38 9.14 16.11
CA ASP A 466 -0.55 10.20 16.71
C ASP A 466 -0.20 11.24 15.62
N PRO A 467 -0.58 12.53 15.76
CA PRO A 467 -0.31 13.56 14.76
C PRO A 467 1.19 13.87 14.57
N TYR A 468 2.07 13.40 15.45
CA TYR A 468 3.52 13.55 15.32
C TYR A 468 4.23 12.38 14.66
N ARG A 469 3.49 11.29 14.38
CA ARG A 469 3.94 10.14 13.61
C ARG A 469 3.48 10.25 12.15
N ARG A 470 4.33 9.82 11.20
CA ARG A 470 3.96 9.74 9.78
C ARG A 470 3.30 8.40 9.46
N TYR A 471 2.17 8.42 8.79
CA TYR A 471 1.41 7.23 8.42
C TYR A 471 1.34 7.05 6.91
N PRO A 472 1.53 5.84 6.38
CA PRO A 472 1.20 5.56 5.00
C PRO A 472 -0.29 5.82 4.76
N ALA A 473 -0.65 6.24 3.56
CA ALA A 473 -2.04 6.47 3.19
C ALA A 473 -2.45 5.63 1.98
N LEU A 474 -3.71 5.24 1.98
CA LEU A 474 -4.35 4.53 0.90
C LEU A 474 -5.57 5.31 0.43
N VAL A 475 -5.46 5.89 -0.76
CA VAL A 475 -6.57 6.57 -1.45
C VAL A 475 -7.34 5.52 -2.24
N VAL A 476 -8.66 5.47 -2.04
CA VAL A 476 -9.50 4.41 -2.63
C VAL A 476 -10.65 5.00 -3.43
N LEU A 477 -10.89 4.42 -4.61
CA LEU A 477 -11.87 4.86 -5.59
C LEU A 477 -12.89 3.74 -5.83
N ASN A 478 -14.14 4.02 -5.50
CA ASN A 478 -15.22 3.06 -5.69
C ASN A 478 -15.58 2.85 -7.17
N GLY A 479 -16.10 1.68 -7.48
CA GLY A 479 -16.70 1.35 -8.77
C GLY A 479 -18.12 1.91 -8.92
N ALA A 480 -18.73 1.72 -10.11
CA ALA A 480 -20.07 2.21 -10.41
C ALA A 480 -21.18 1.62 -9.50
N ASN A 481 -20.97 0.43 -8.99
CA ASN A 481 -21.96 -0.30 -8.16
C ASN A 481 -21.63 -0.27 -6.66
N ASN A 482 -20.59 0.46 -6.26
CA ASN A 482 -20.12 0.55 -4.88
C ASN A 482 -20.15 2.00 -4.39
N SER A 483 -20.32 2.19 -3.10
CA SER A 483 -20.16 3.51 -2.46
C SER A 483 -18.73 3.71 -1.95
N PRO A 484 -18.31 4.98 -1.71
CA PRO A 484 -17.03 5.25 -1.03
C PRO A 484 -16.90 4.53 0.32
N THR A 485 -17.99 4.40 1.07
CA THR A 485 -18.03 3.66 2.35
C THR A 485 -17.74 2.16 2.16
N GLN A 486 -18.29 1.53 1.12
CA GLN A 486 -18.03 0.12 0.85
C GLN A 486 -16.58 -0.11 0.43
N GLU A 487 -16.03 0.81 -0.37
CA GLU A 487 -14.62 0.77 -0.77
C GLU A 487 -13.68 0.96 0.43
N LEU A 488 -14.00 1.90 1.33
CA LEU A 488 -13.28 2.09 2.59
C LEU A 488 -13.33 0.82 3.46
N ASN A 489 -14.51 0.19 3.58
CA ASN A 489 -14.70 -1.02 4.37
C ASN A 489 -13.91 -2.22 3.85
N PHE A 490 -13.66 -2.30 2.55
CA PHE A 490 -12.81 -3.34 1.96
C PHE A 490 -11.40 -3.35 2.60
N TRP A 491 -10.83 -2.16 2.82
CA TRP A 491 -9.48 -1.99 3.34
C TRP A 491 -9.44 -1.87 4.87
N ALA A 492 -10.31 -1.05 5.45
CA ALA A 492 -10.32 -0.73 6.87
C ALA A 492 -11.11 -1.75 7.72
N GLY A 493 -11.89 -2.62 7.07
CA GLY A 493 -12.82 -3.53 7.74
C GLY A 493 -14.19 -2.86 8.00
N VAL A 494 -15.20 -3.70 8.22
CA VAL A 494 -16.55 -3.24 8.57
C VAL A 494 -16.54 -2.69 10.00
N PRO A 495 -17.25 -1.58 10.28
CA PRO A 495 -17.37 -1.07 11.65
C PRO A 495 -18.06 -2.09 12.55
N PRO A 496 -17.68 -2.20 13.84
CA PRO A 496 -18.37 -3.05 14.79
C PRO A 496 -19.83 -2.60 14.92
N ARG A 497 -20.74 -3.55 15.16
CA ARG A 497 -22.16 -3.26 15.39
C ARG A 497 -22.33 -2.47 16.71
N ASP A 498 -23.39 -1.65 16.81
CA ASP A 498 -23.60 -0.79 17.98
C ASP A 498 -23.66 -1.56 19.31
N GLN A 499 -24.17 -2.78 19.29
CA GLN A 499 -24.24 -3.65 20.48
C GLN A 499 -22.86 -4.17 20.92
N ASP A 500 -21.88 -4.20 19.99
CA ASP A 500 -20.55 -4.72 20.23
C ASP A 500 -19.50 -3.61 20.47
N ARG A 501 -19.87 -2.32 20.34
CA ARG A 501 -18.93 -1.19 20.41
C ARG A 501 -18.16 -1.10 21.73
N ALA A 502 -18.78 -1.49 22.83
CA ALA A 502 -18.14 -1.48 24.15
C ALA A 502 -17.09 -2.61 24.30
N VAL A 503 -17.20 -3.69 23.50
CA VAL A 503 -16.39 -4.91 23.62
C VAL A 503 -15.50 -5.12 22.41
N ALA A 504 -15.87 -4.60 21.23
CA ALA A 504 -15.28 -5.01 19.94
C ALA A 504 -13.97 -4.31 19.57
N GLY A 505 -13.56 -3.24 20.22
CA GLY A 505 -12.35 -2.51 19.87
C GLY A 505 -12.39 -1.85 18.47
N PRO A 506 -11.22 -1.49 17.90
CA PRO A 506 -11.12 -0.81 16.61
C PRO A 506 -11.53 -1.72 15.44
N ARG A 507 -11.80 -1.11 14.26
CA ARG A 507 -11.97 -1.86 13.01
C ARG A 507 -10.79 -2.79 12.77
N ALA A 508 -11.05 -4.01 12.33
CA ALA A 508 -10.07 -5.10 12.22
C ALA A 508 -9.52 -5.31 10.80
N GLY A 509 -9.79 -4.40 9.85
CA GLY A 509 -9.27 -4.50 8.48
C GLY A 509 -7.75 -4.38 8.41
N GLN A 510 -7.18 -4.83 7.30
CA GLN A 510 -5.72 -4.88 7.15
C GLN A 510 -5.08 -3.49 7.18
N ALA A 511 -5.74 -2.47 6.61
CA ALA A 511 -5.25 -1.09 6.69
C ALA A 511 -5.11 -0.61 8.14
N MET A 512 -6.08 -0.94 8.98
CA MET A 512 -6.07 -0.58 10.41
C MET A 512 -4.99 -1.32 11.18
N ARG A 513 -4.83 -2.61 10.89
CA ARG A 513 -3.79 -3.43 11.52
C ARG A 513 -2.37 -2.93 11.22
N ARG A 514 -2.16 -2.38 10.04
CA ARG A 514 -0.85 -1.96 9.51
C ARG A 514 -0.62 -0.46 9.59
N GLY A 515 -1.51 0.27 10.25
CA GLY A 515 -1.35 1.70 10.51
C GLY A 515 -1.50 2.59 9.27
N TYR A 516 -2.36 2.22 8.31
CA TYR A 516 -2.66 3.06 7.15
C TYR A 516 -3.82 3.99 7.41
N ILE A 517 -3.69 5.25 6.99
CA ILE A 517 -4.81 6.17 6.84
C ILE A 517 -5.54 5.78 5.55
N THR A 518 -6.85 5.48 5.63
CA THR A 518 -7.65 5.14 4.45
C THR A 518 -8.52 6.33 4.08
N ILE A 519 -8.45 6.75 2.80
CA ILE A 519 -9.12 7.94 2.27
C ILE A 519 -10.01 7.49 1.10
N ALA A 520 -11.33 7.51 1.28
CA ALA A 520 -12.28 7.15 0.23
C ALA A 520 -12.89 8.42 -0.36
N VAL A 521 -12.59 8.69 -1.62
CA VAL A 521 -12.99 9.92 -2.31
C VAL A 521 -14.33 9.75 -3.00
N GLU A 522 -15.23 10.72 -2.85
CA GLU A 522 -16.46 10.83 -3.62
C GLU A 522 -16.18 11.50 -4.99
N TRP A 523 -15.51 10.75 -5.86
CA TRP A 523 -14.95 11.26 -7.12
C TRP A 523 -15.92 11.23 -8.29
N GLN A 524 -16.93 10.34 -8.24
CA GLN A 524 -17.93 10.16 -9.31
C GLN A 524 -19.01 11.25 -9.28
N LYS A 525 -19.55 11.58 -10.44
CA LYS A 525 -20.83 12.27 -10.53
C LYS A 525 -21.99 11.31 -10.22
N PRO A 526 -23.14 11.80 -9.75
CA PRO A 526 -24.32 10.95 -9.62
C PRO A 526 -24.63 10.22 -10.93
N GLN A 527 -24.89 8.91 -10.86
CA GLN A 527 -25.21 8.04 -12.01
C GLN A 527 -24.10 7.95 -13.09
N GLN A 528 -22.86 8.13 -12.72
CA GLN A 528 -21.74 7.96 -13.64
C GLN A 528 -21.43 6.47 -13.84
N PHE A 529 -21.48 6.01 -15.10
CA PHE A 529 -21.22 4.61 -15.50
C PHE A 529 -19.95 4.44 -16.35
N ARG A 530 -19.24 5.54 -16.63
CA ARG A 530 -18.01 5.52 -17.42
C ARG A 530 -17.00 6.50 -16.81
N TYR A 531 -15.75 6.15 -16.86
CA TYR A 531 -14.66 7.07 -16.55
C TYR A 531 -14.51 8.06 -17.72
N GLU A 532 -14.55 9.36 -17.44
CA GLU A 532 -14.60 10.39 -18.47
C GLU A 532 -13.23 10.94 -18.83
N TYR A 533 -12.18 10.61 -18.07
CA TYR A 533 -10.83 11.17 -18.21
C TYR A 533 -10.83 12.70 -18.10
N SER A 534 -11.68 13.24 -17.25
CA SER A 534 -11.95 14.66 -17.09
C SER A 534 -11.10 15.31 -16.01
N PHE A 535 -10.95 16.63 -16.10
CA PHE A 535 -10.29 17.43 -15.07
C PHE A 535 -10.95 17.26 -13.69
N ARG A 536 -12.30 17.28 -13.66
CA ARG A 536 -13.07 17.12 -12.42
C ARG A 536 -12.72 15.83 -11.66
N GLU A 537 -12.60 14.71 -12.38
CA GLU A 537 -12.29 13.40 -11.76
C GLU A 537 -10.89 13.38 -11.16
N HIS A 538 -9.91 13.95 -11.88
CA HIS A 538 -8.56 14.13 -11.36
C HIS A 538 -8.54 15.08 -10.18
N GLU A 539 -9.21 16.23 -10.29
CA GLU A 539 -9.26 17.23 -9.24
C GLU A 539 -9.88 16.68 -7.96
N ALA A 540 -10.97 15.91 -8.06
CA ALA A 540 -11.60 15.28 -6.89
C ALA A 540 -10.61 14.46 -6.08
N VAL A 541 -9.81 13.63 -6.74
CA VAL A 541 -8.82 12.77 -6.08
C VAL A 541 -7.65 13.59 -5.53
N LEU A 542 -7.08 14.48 -6.34
CA LEU A 542 -5.89 15.24 -5.96
C LEU A 542 -6.19 16.33 -4.92
N ALA A 543 -7.36 16.99 -4.99
CA ALA A 543 -7.79 17.98 -3.99
C ALA A 543 -8.06 17.31 -2.64
N SER A 544 -8.77 16.17 -2.64
CA SER A 544 -9.03 15.40 -1.41
C SER A 544 -7.74 14.93 -0.75
N LEU A 545 -6.77 14.40 -1.53
CA LEU A 545 -5.47 14.00 -1.00
C LEU A 545 -4.69 15.21 -0.43
N ARG A 546 -4.68 16.34 -1.13
CA ARG A 546 -4.03 17.57 -0.65
C ARG A 546 -4.66 18.10 0.63
N ASP A 547 -5.99 18.12 0.73
CA ASP A 547 -6.67 18.54 1.96
C ASP A 547 -6.39 17.55 3.10
N ALA A 548 -6.41 16.24 2.83
CA ALA A 548 -6.04 15.23 3.82
C ALA A 548 -4.60 15.40 4.34
N THR A 549 -3.62 15.68 3.48
CA THR A 549 -2.22 15.90 3.91
C THR A 549 -2.02 17.17 4.73
N ARG A 550 -2.88 18.17 4.56
CA ARG A 550 -2.89 19.38 5.42
C ARG A 550 -3.46 19.14 6.80
N ARG A 551 -4.34 18.15 6.96
CA ARG A 551 -5.06 17.84 8.21
C ARG A 551 -4.48 16.65 8.95
N LEU A 552 -3.81 15.73 8.25
CA LEU A 552 -3.37 14.45 8.75
C LEU A 552 -1.87 14.26 8.54
N SER A 553 -1.24 13.52 9.42
CA SER A 553 0.18 13.18 9.32
C SER A 553 0.43 12.05 8.32
N VAL A 554 0.13 12.32 7.06
CA VAL A 554 0.38 11.41 5.94
C VAL A 554 1.88 11.40 5.60
N ASP A 555 2.46 10.22 5.49
CA ASP A 555 3.76 10.03 4.84
C ASP A 555 3.57 10.13 3.33
N THR A 556 3.88 11.30 2.77
CA THR A 556 3.69 11.58 1.34
C THR A 556 4.58 10.73 0.42
N ASP A 557 5.59 10.05 0.96
CA ASP A 557 6.38 9.07 0.22
C ASP A 557 5.74 7.67 0.18
N ARG A 558 4.69 7.44 0.99
CA ARG A 558 3.96 6.16 1.07
C ARG A 558 2.46 6.36 0.86
N VAL A 559 2.09 7.07 -0.21
CA VAL A 559 0.69 7.22 -0.64
C VAL A 559 0.41 6.24 -1.77
N PHE A 560 -0.52 5.33 -1.54
CA PHE A 560 -0.98 4.36 -2.52
C PHE A 560 -2.36 4.74 -3.04
N LEU A 561 -2.63 4.38 -4.30
CA LEU A 561 -3.93 4.58 -4.93
C LEU A 561 -4.51 3.23 -5.33
N SER A 562 -5.77 3.02 -5.04
CA SER A 562 -6.49 1.81 -5.48
C SER A 562 -7.88 2.16 -5.98
N GLY A 563 -8.46 1.29 -6.77
CA GLY A 563 -9.86 1.41 -7.18
C GLY A 563 -10.38 0.15 -7.83
N HIS A 564 -11.68 -0.08 -7.67
CA HIS A 564 -12.40 -1.20 -8.26
C HIS A 564 -13.23 -0.77 -9.47
N ASP A 565 -13.23 -1.60 -10.52
CA ASP A 565 -14.01 -1.41 -11.76
C ASP A 565 -13.75 -0.01 -12.36
N LEU A 566 -14.74 0.88 -12.34
CA LEU A 566 -14.60 2.27 -12.79
C LEU A 566 -13.52 3.04 -12.02
N GLY A 567 -13.42 2.81 -10.70
CA GLY A 567 -12.34 3.32 -9.88
C GLY A 567 -10.98 2.74 -10.24
N GLY A 568 -10.95 1.50 -10.73
CA GLY A 568 -9.74 0.87 -11.28
C GLY A 568 -9.28 1.52 -12.59
N ASP A 569 -10.22 1.89 -13.47
CA ASP A 569 -9.93 2.64 -14.69
C ASP A 569 -9.30 4.00 -14.35
N ALA A 570 -9.90 4.71 -13.38
CA ALA A 570 -9.41 5.99 -12.88
C ALA A 570 -8.03 5.87 -12.20
N ALA A 571 -7.84 4.85 -11.37
CA ALA A 571 -6.56 4.61 -10.70
C ALA A 571 -5.43 4.35 -11.73
N TRP A 572 -5.70 3.59 -12.78
CA TRP A 572 -4.72 3.33 -13.84
C TRP A 572 -4.35 4.61 -14.61
N ASP A 573 -5.33 5.45 -14.95
CA ASP A 573 -5.07 6.72 -15.61
C ASP A 573 -4.30 7.69 -14.72
N LEU A 574 -4.72 7.86 -13.45
CA LEU A 574 -4.06 8.70 -12.46
C LEU A 574 -2.62 8.25 -12.17
N ALA A 575 -2.34 6.93 -12.21
CA ALA A 575 -0.99 6.40 -12.09
C ALA A 575 -0.05 6.94 -13.17
N GLN A 576 -0.54 7.07 -14.37
CA GLN A 576 0.25 7.55 -15.51
C GLN A 576 0.23 9.06 -15.66
N ALA A 577 -0.87 9.71 -15.26
CA ALA A 577 -0.99 11.16 -15.33
C ALA A 577 -0.17 11.88 -14.26
N HIS A 578 -0.06 11.28 -13.08
CA HIS A 578 0.59 11.86 -11.91
C HIS A 578 1.52 10.83 -11.22
N PRO A 579 2.53 10.28 -11.93
CA PRO A 579 3.39 9.23 -11.39
C PRO A 579 4.28 9.71 -10.23
N ASP A 580 4.42 11.01 -10.04
CA ASP A 580 5.14 11.66 -8.96
C ASP A 580 4.39 11.69 -7.63
N MET A 581 3.09 11.32 -7.63
CA MET A 581 2.24 11.34 -6.44
C MET A 581 2.21 10.01 -5.69
N TRP A 582 2.43 8.89 -6.38
CA TRP A 582 2.10 7.56 -5.89
C TRP A 582 3.31 6.70 -5.56
N ALA A 583 3.30 6.05 -4.41
CA ALA A 583 4.24 4.99 -4.05
C ALA A 583 3.96 3.69 -4.81
N GLY A 584 2.71 3.47 -5.19
CA GLY A 584 2.24 2.39 -6.02
C GLY A 584 0.73 2.48 -6.27
N VAL A 585 0.24 1.83 -7.31
CA VAL A 585 -1.17 1.89 -7.69
C VAL A 585 -1.72 0.49 -7.97
N ILE A 586 -2.95 0.24 -7.49
CA ILE A 586 -3.61 -1.07 -7.48
C ILE A 586 -4.95 -0.97 -8.22
N PRO A 587 -4.98 -1.14 -9.56
CA PRO A 587 -6.21 -1.21 -10.33
C PRO A 587 -6.84 -2.60 -10.23
N PHE A 588 -8.06 -2.68 -9.66
CA PHE A 588 -8.86 -3.89 -9.68
C PHE A 588 -9.84 -3.87 -10.84
N VAL A 589 -9.90 -4.95 -11.59
CA VAL A 589 -10.89 -5.17 -12.64
C VAL A 589 -10.92 -4.01 -13.66
N ALA A 590 -9.80 -3.32 -13.80
CA ALA A 590 -9.65 -2.16 -14.65
C ALA A 590 -9.67 -2.52 -16.14
N LYS A 591 -10.15 -1.58 -16.97
CA LYS A 591 -10.10 -1.68 -18.43
C LYS A 591 -9.63 -0.36 -19.03
N ARG A 592 -8.92 -0.43 -20.15
CA ARG A 592 -8.61 0.74 -20.96
C ARG A 592 -9.80 1.14 -21.81
N ASP A 593 -10.00 2.44 -22.01
CA ASP A 593 -10.99 2.92 -22.97
C ASP A 593 -10.47 2.70 -24.41
N PRO A 594 -11.26 2.08 -25.30
CA PRO A 594 -10.86 1.86 -26.68
C PRO A 594 -10.89 3.13 -27.54
N VAL A 595 -11.61 4.16 -27.11
CA VAL A 595 -11.78 5.45 -27.82
C VAL A 595 -10.82 6.49 -27.27
N LYS A 596 -10.92 6.81 -25.97
CA LYS A 596 -10.07 7.79 -25.29
C LYS A 596 -8.74 7.13 -24.87
N LYS A 597 -7.78 7.17 -25.76
CA LYS A 597 -6.54 6.38 -25.62
C LYS A 597 -5.47 7.04 -24.76
N TYR A 598 -5.84 7.80 -23.70
CA TYR A 598 -4.86 8.44 -22.80
C TYR A 598 -3.88 7.43 -22.21
N ILE A 599 -4.38 6.34 -21.62
CA ILE A 599 -3.54 5.27 -21.04
C ILE A 599 -2.54 4.71 -22.05
N GLN A 600 -2.93 4.63 -23.34
CA GLN A 600 -2.02 4.17 -24.41
C GLN A 600 -0.97 5.22 -24.77
N HIS A 601 -1.31 6.51 -24.76
CA HIS A 601 -0.36 7.59 -25.05
C HIS A 601 0.61 7.84 -23.90
N TYR A 602 0.14 7.61 -22.66
CA TYR A 602 0.92 7.80 -21.44
C TYR A 602 1.67 6.53 -20.99
N TRP A 603 1.64 5.45 -21.77
CA TRP A 603 2.11 4.13 -21.35
C TRP A 603 3.56 4.14 -20.80
N GLU A 604 4.43 5.03 -21.30
CA GLU A 604 5.82 5.14 -20.84
C GLU A 604 5.91 5.69 -19.41
N ASN A 605 4.92 6.47 -18.98
CA ASN A 605 4.86 7.01 -17.62
C ASN A 605 4.71 5.90 -16.57
N ALA A 606 4.11 4.76 -16.94
CA ALA A 606 4.02 3.58 -16.08
C ALA A 606 5.38 3.01 -15.63
N LYS A 607 6.49 3.40 -16.28
CA LYS A 607 7.85 3.08 -15.81
C LYS A 607 8.17 3.73 -14.44
N GLN A 608 7.49 4.80 -14.11
CA GLN A 608 7.83 5.64 -12.97
C GLN A 608 7.12 5.22 -11.68
N VAL A 609 6.04 4.45 -11.78
CA VAL A 609 5.20 4.06 -10.64
C VAL A 609 4.98 2.54 -10.64
N PRO A 610 5.13 1.86 -9.48
CA PRO A 610 4.79 0.45 -9.35
C PRO A 610 3.30 0.20 -9.58
N LEU A 611 2.95 -0.87 -10.31
CA LEU A 611 1.58 -1.22 -10.65
C LEU A 611 1.25 -2.66 -10.23
N TYR A 612 0.10 -2.85 -9.61
CA TYR A 612 -0.41 -4.17 -9.20
C TYR A 612 -1.83 -4.37 -9.68
N PHE A 613 -2.03 -5.06 -10.80
CA PHE A 613 -3.33 -5.35 -11.37
C PHE A 613 -3.94 -6.62 -10.81
N VAL A 614 -5.23 -6.57 -10.48
CA VAL A 614 -5.99 -7.75 -10.04
C VAL A 614 -7.24 -7.89 -10.90
N ALA A 615 -7.46 -9.08 -11.46
CA ALA A 615 -8.62 -9.37 -12.30
C ALA A 615 -9.05 -10.83 -12.15
N GLY A 616 -10.26 -11.15 -12.62
CA GLY A 616 -10.74 -12.51 -12.75
C GLY A 616 -10.60 -13.04 -14.17
N GLU A 617 -10.32 -14.32 -14.32
CA GLU A 617 -10.26 -15.00 -15.63
C GLU A 617 -11.58 -14.87 -16.41
N LYS A 618 -12.72 -14.77 -15.70
CA LYS A 618 -14.06 -14.61 -16.26
C LYS A 618 -14.60 -13.19 -16.24
N ASP A 619 -13.73 -12.20 -16.08
CA ASP A 619 -14.12 -10.78 -16.10
C ASP A 619 -14.28 -10.24 -17.53
N GLY A 620 -15.02 -10.97 -18.36
CA GLY A 620 -15.29 -10.64 -19.74
C GLY A 620 -14.01 -10.61 -20.59
N LEU A 621 -13.91 -9.58 -21.42
CA LEU A 621 -12.75 -9.39 -22.32
C LEU A 621 -11.69 -8.45 -21.74
N LYS A 622 -11.81 -8.03 -20.49
CA LYS A 622 -10.93 -7.00 -19.92
C LYS A 622 -9.46 -7.39 -19.99
N MET A 623 -9.11 -8.61 -19.56
CA MET A 623 -7.73 -9.08 -19.64
C MET A 623 -7.20 -9.08 -21.07
N SER A 624 -7.97 -9.59 -22.04
CA SER A 624 -7.55 -9.60 -23.46
C SER A 624 -7.46 -8.19 -24.06
N GLN A 625 -8.35 -7.28 -23.66
CA GLN A 625 -8.30 -5.88 -24.10
C GLN A 625 -7.11 -5.12 -23.54
N ASN A 626 -6.69 -5.43 -22.32
CA ASN A 626 -5.56 -4.82 -21.65
C ASN A 626 -4.22 -5.46 -22.05
N ALA A 627 -4.22 -6.69 -22.57
CA ALA A 627 -3.04 -7.54 -22.77
C ALA A 627 -1.91 -6.84 -23.52
N GLU A 628 -2.22 -6.06 -24.56
CA GLU A 628 -1.21 -5.33 -25.34
C GLU A 628 -0.38 -4.40 -24.46
N LEU A 629 -1.01 -3.67 -23.53
CA LEU A 629 -0.31 -2.75 -22.62
C LEU A 629 0.37 -3.48 -21.48
N LEU A 630 -0.32 -4.45 -20.87
CA LEU A 630 0.25 -5.24 -19.77
C LEU A 630 1.47 -6.02 -20.22
N ASP A 631 1.41 -6.67 -21.38
CA ASP A 631 2.56 -7.32 -21.99
C ASP A 631 3.69 -6.34 -22.27
N ARG A 632 3.37 -5.14 -22.72
CA ARG A 632 4.37 -4.10 -22.98
C ARG A 632 5.07 -3.68 -21.70
N TYR A 633 4.35 -3.47 -20.59
CA TYR A 633 4.93 -3.15 -19.29
C TYR A 633 5.85 -4.26 -18.81
N LEU A 634 5.38 -5.51 -18.81
CA LEU A 634 6.15 -6.68 -18.39
C LEU A 634 7.41 -6.89 -19.23
N ARG A 635 7.30 -6.78 -20.58
CA ARG A 635 8.42 -6.92 -21.51
C ARG A 635 9.43 -5.78 -21.41
N LYS A 636 8.96 -4.55 -21.10
CA LYS A 636 9.82 -3.39 -20.85
C LYS A 636 10.38 -3.36 -19.43
N ARG A 637 10.05 -4.36 -18.62
CA ARG A 637 10.58 -4.54 -17.26
C ARG A 637 10.15 -3.43 -16.31
N PHE A 638 8.96 -2.87 -16.52
CA PHE A 638 8.38 -1.95 -15.55
C PHE A 638 8.01 -2.72 -14.29
N ASP A 639 8.01 -2.05 -13.14
CA ASP A 639 7.56 -2.66 -11.89
C ASP A 639 6.05 -2.90 -11.97
N THR A 640 5.69 -4.03 -12.51
CA THR A 640 4.30 -4.40 -12.79
C THR A 640 4.07 -5.85 -12.38
N THR A 641 3.06 -6.04 -11.55
CA THR A 641 2.51 -7.35 -11.19
C THR A 641 1.09 -7.43 -11.73
N VAL A 642 0.73 -8.55 -12.37
CA VAL A 642 -0.64 -8.82 -12.84
C VAL A 642 -1.10 -10.11 -12.20
N VAL A 643 -2.27 -10.10 -11.57
CA VAL A 643 -2.87 -11.26 -10.91
C VAL A 643 -4.20 -11.57 -11.55
N GLU A 644 -4.38 -12.83 -11.95
CA GLU A 644 -5.60 -13.35 -12.55
C GLU A 644 -6.16 -14.52 -11.71
N TYR A 645 -7.33 -14.34 -11.13
CA TYR A 645 -8.00 -15.37 -10.35
C TYR A 645 -8.76 -16.36 -11.22
N LEU A 646 -8.51 -17.67 -11.02
CA LEU A 646 -9.04 -18.74 -11.85
C LEU A 646 -10.56 -18.90 -11.68
N GLY A 647 -11.29 -18.87 -12.80
CA GLY A 647 -12.74 -19.07 -12.88
C GLY A 647 -13.58 -17.96 -12.28
N ARG A 648 -12.99 -16.88 -11.78
CA ARG A 648 -13.69 -15.75 -11.14
C ARG A 648 -13.95 -14.61 -12.13
N GLY A 649 -14.97 -13.82 -11.84
CA GLY A 649 -15.37 -12.67 -12.64
C GLY A 649 -15.09 -11.34 -11.98
N GLN A 650 -16.03 -10.40 -12.11
CA GLN A 650 -15.93 -9.08 -11.49
C GLN A 650 -16.29 -9.18 -10.00
N GLU A 651 -15.29 -9.28 -9.16
CA GLU A 651 -15.42 -9.44 -7.72
C GLU A 651 -14.43 -8.53 -6.96
N PRO A 652 -14.62 -8.27 -5.66
CA PRO A 652 -13.72 -7.44 -4.87
C PRO A 652 -12.37 -8.09 -4.52
N PHE A 653 -12.16 -9.37 -4.73
CA PHE A 653 -10.92 -10.13 -4.49
C PHE A 653 -10.30 -9.93 -3.09
N HIS A 654 -11.11 -10.10 -2.04
CA HIS A 654 -10.62 -10.07 -0.65
C HIS A 654 -9.45 -11.03 -0.39
N ASP A 655 -9.35 -12.10 -1.18
CA ASP A 655 -8.28 -13.09 -1.12
C ASP A 655 -6.89 -12.50 -1.35
N GLU A 656 -6.80 -11.39 -2.11
CA GLU A 656 -5.54 -10.75 -2.48
C GLU A 656 -5.02 -9.76 -1.42
N ILE A 657 -5.84 -9.34 -0.46
CA ILE A 657 -5.54 -8.21 0.43
C ILE A 657 -4.22 -8.35 1.20
N GLN A 658 -3.86 -9.56 1.65
CA GLN A 658 -2.60 -9.80 2.36
C GLN A 658 -1.37 -9.62 1.45
N HIS A 659 -1.48 -10.08 0.20
CA HIS A 659 -0.41 -9.95 -0.80
C HIS A 659 -0.22 -8.50 -1.21
N LEU A 660 -1.31 -7.73 -1.28
CA LEU A 660 -1.26 -6.29 -1.57
C LEU A 660 -0.53 -5.52 -0.49
N PHE A 661 -0.82 -5.79 0.79
CA PHE A 661 -0.08 -5.14 1.88
C PHE A 661 1.39 -5.56 1.90
N THR A 662 1.70 -6.84 1.67
CA THR A 662 3.08 -7.29 1.52
C THR A 662 3.80 -6.54 0.39
N TRP A 663 3.11 -6.27 -0.72
CA TRP A 663 3.65 -5.50 -1.84
C TRP A 663 3.80 -4.02 -1.49
N MET A 664 2.80 -3.39 -0.86
CA MET A 664 2.86 -1.97 -0.46
C MET A 664 3.97 -1.70 0.57
N GLU A 665 4.29 -2.66 1.43
CA GLU A 665 5.32 -2.53 2.48
C GLU A 665 6.75 -2.77 2.00
N LEU A 666 6.95 -3.11 0.73
CA LEU A 666 8.30 -3.22 0.17
C LEU A 666 9.04 -1.88 0.26
N SER A 667 10.29 -1.92 0.71
CA SER A 667 11.10 -0.71 0.92
C SER A 667 11.30 0.10 -0.36
N LEU A 668 11.22 -0.55 -1.53
CA LEU A 668 11.33 0.09 -2.84
C LEU A 668 10.03 0.80 -3.30
N HIS A 669 8.88 0.47 -2.69
CA HIS A 669 7.59 1.08 -3.02
C HIS A 669 7.39 2.35 -2.20
N ARG A 670 8.15 3.35 -2.59
CA ARG A 670 8.05 4.73 -2.12
C ARG A 670 8.03 5.67 -3.30
N ARG A 671 7.32 6.77 -3.15
CA ARG A 671 7.36 7.87 -4.11
C ARG A 671 8.81 8.35 -4.29
N LYS A 672 9.23 8.55 -5.52
CA LYS A 672 10.50 9.19 -5.80
C LYS A 672 10.35 10.68 -5.48
N GLY A 673 11.07 11.20 -4.50
CA GLY A 673 10.95 12.61 -4.09
C GLY A 673 11.45 13.56 -5.18
N SER A 674 12.74 13.55 -5.45
CA SER A 674 13.39 14.39 -6.49
C SER A 674 14.27 13.51 -7.37
N PRO A 675 13.70 12.76 -8.33
CA PRO A 675 14.50 11.88 -9.18
C PRO A 675 15.48 12.67 -10.03
N ARG A 676 16.71 12.19 -10.08
CA ARG A 676 17.75 12.82 -10.91
C ARG A 676 17.52 12.67 -12.41
N GLU A 677 16.68 11.74 -12.81
CA GLU A 677 16.28 11.53 -14.20
C GLU A 677 14.86 10.97 -14.28
N PHE A 678 14.03 11.59 -15.09
CA PHE A 678 12.73 11.09 -15.46
C PHE A 678 12.34 11.51 -16.87
N ALA A 679 11.45 10.76 -17.48
CA ALA A 679 10.86 11.10 -18.76
C ALA A 679 9.39 10.72 -18.74
N CYS A 680 8.52 11.70 -18.93
CA CYS A 680 7.07 11.55 -18.95
C CYS A 680 6.48 12.18 -20.20
N LYS A 681 5.22 11.85 -20.45
CA LYS A 681 4.41 12.40 -21.54
C LYS A 681 3.10 12.91 -20.98
N THR A 682 2.61 14.01 -21.50
CA THR A 682 1.29 14.57 -21.16
C THR A 682 0.56 15.08 -22.39
N MET A 683 -0.77 15.09 -22.30
CA MET A 683 -1.67 15.61 -23.34
C MET A 683 -2.75 16.51 -22.75
N ARG A 684 -2.92 16.53 -21.45
CA ARG A 684 -3.97 17.30 -20.76
C ARG A 684 -3.34 18.47 -20.01
N PRO A 685 -3.93 19.67 -20.03
CA PRO A 685 -3.39 20.85 -19.37
C PRO A 685 -3.17 20.71 -17.87
N TRP A 686 -3.98 19.86 -17.23
CA TRP A 686 -3.94 19.63 -15.80
C TRP A 686 -2.98 18.51 -15.39
N ASP A 687 -2.47 17.70 -16.32
CA ASP A 687 -1.39 16.74 -16.10
C ASP A 687 -0.06 17.41 -16.41
N ASN A 688 0.23 18.51 -15.72
CA ASN A 688 1.27 19.45 -16.11
C ASN A 688 2.46 19.49 -15.12
N PHE A 689 2.38 18.81 -14.00
CA PHE A 689 3.40 18.77 -12.97
C PHE A 689 4.01 17.36 -12.86
N PHE A 690 5.34 17.28 -12.93
CA PHE A 690 6.10 16.05 -12.78
C PHE A 690 7.35 16.32 -11.95
N TRP A 691 7.35 15.95 -10.69
CA TRP A 691 8.39 16.14 -9.69
C TRP A 691 8.83 17.60 -9.51
N TRP A 692 9.77 18.07 -10.32
CA TRP A 692 10.35 19.40 -10.21
C TRP A 692 10.17 20.25 -11.50
N ILE A 693 9.39 19.74 -12.45
CA ILE A 693 9.05 20.46 -13.70
C ILE A 693 7.54 20.66 -13.78
N GLU A 694 7.12 21.90 -13.90
CA GLU A 694 5.75 22.29 -14.20
C GLU A 694 5.68 22.94 -15.59
N GLY A 695 4.92 22.34 -16.50
CA GLY A 695 4.69 22.89 -17.83
C GLY A 695 3.34 23.62 -17.90
N GLN A 696 3.29 24.76 -18.54
CA GLN A 696 2.07 25.54 -18.78
C GLN A 696 1.98 25.93 -20.25
N GLU A 697 0.76 26.25 -20.71
CA GLU A 697 0.51 26.69 -22.08
C GLU A 697 1.04 25.69 -23.12
N PHE A 698 0.43 24.50 -23.12
CA PHE A 698 0.79 23.45 -24.09
C PHE A 698 0.41 23.85 -25.51
N PRO A 699 1.19 23.43 -26.52
CA PRO A 699 0.84 23.65 -27.92
C PRO A 699 -0.54 23.02 -28.27
N LYS A 700 -1.29 23.68 -29.15
CA LYS A 700 -2.64 23.19 -29.54
C LYS A 700 -2.66 21.78 -30.11
N GLU A 701 -1.57 21.35 -30.75
CA GLU A 701 -1.38 20.01 -31.31
C GLU A 701 -1.28 18.90 -30.26
N VAL A 702 -1.03 19.27 -29.00
CA VAL A 702 -0.95 18.33 -27.86
C VAL A 702 -2.35 18.05 -27.31
N HIS A 703 -3.27 19.02 -27.38
CA HIS A 703 -4.62 18.89 -26.87
C HIS A 703 -5.52 18.13 -27.82
N PRO A 704 -6.14 17.05 -27.40
CA PRO A 704 -7.17 16.40 -28.17
C PRO A 704 -8.43 17.26 -28.16
N GLY A 705 -8.76 17.88 -29.31
CA GLY A 705 -10.06 18.51 -29.48
C GLY A 705 -11.16 17.45 -29.49
N GLU A 706 -11.00 16.42 -30.32
CA GLU A 706 -11.94 15.29 -30.45
C GLU A 706 -11.20 13.95 -30.61
N TRP A 707 -11.79 12.88 -30.12
CA TRP A 707 -11.34 11.51 -30.33
C TRP A 707 -12.07 10.85 -31.49
N PRO A 708 -11.41 10.00 -32.34
CA PRO A 708 -9.99 9.60 -32.28
C PRO A 708 -9.05 10.68 -32.83
N LEU A 709 -7.91 10.80 -32.20
CA LEU A 709 -6.88 11.76 -32.60
C LEU A 709 -6.16 11.32 -33.89
N ARG A 710 -6.04 12.24 -34.85
CA ARG A 710 -5.18 12.04 -36.03
C ARG A 710 -3.90 12.86 -35.86
N GLY A 711 -2.75 12.17 -35.77
CA GLY A 711 -1.43 12.84 -35.75
C GLY A 711 -1.04 13.51 -34.43
N ALA A 712 -1.83 13.43 -33.36
CA ALA A 712 -1.49 14.02 -32.09
C ALA A 712 -0.27 13.34 -31.44
N ARG A 713 0.64 14.11 -30.93
CA ARG A 713 1.82 13.66 -30.18
C ARG A 713 1.80 14.23 -28.78
N ALA A 714 1.92 13.36 -27.79
CA ALA A 714 2.03 13.80 -26.42
C ALA A 714 3.25 14.73 -26.23
N ASN A 715 3.08 15.73 -25.35
CA ASN A 715 4.15 16.63 -24.94
C ASN A 715 5.14 15.87 -24.04
N PRO A 716 6.44 15.81 -24.36
CA PRO A 716 7.43 15.28 -23.44
C PRO A 716 7.66 16.27 -22.28
N ILE A 717 7.77 15.74 -21.06
CA ILE A 717 8.32 16.44 -19.91
C ILE A 717 9.44 15.56 -19.35
N GLU A 718 10.68 15.96 -19.63
CA GLU A 718 11.86 15.20 -19.26
C GLU A 718 12.76 16.05 -18.37
N GLY A 719 13.20 15.48 -17.26
CA GLY A 719 14.11 16.12 -16.33
C GLY A 719 15.37 15.30 -16.13
N ARG A 720 16.53 15.94 -16.08
CA ARG A 720 17.81 15.28 -15.81
C ARG A 720 18.76 16.19 -15.05
N VAL A 721 19.37 15.67 -14.01
CA VAL A 721 20.52 16.28 -13.33
C VAL A 721 21.78 15.70 -13.96
N LEU A 722 22.49 16.49 -14.77
CA LEU A 722 23.63 16.04 -15.56
C LEU A 722 24.88 15.85 -14.70
N LYS A 723 25.22 16.88 -13.95
CA LYS A 723 26.31 16.92 -12.96
C LYS A 723 25.82 17.68 -11.75
N GLN A 724 26.65 17.80 -10.74
CA GLN A 724 26.34 18.61 -9.58
C GLN A 724 25.86 19.99 -10.02
N ASN A 725 24.66 20.38 -9.61
CA ASN A 725 24.00 21.64 -9.92
C ASN A 725 23.78 21.97 -11.42
N VAL A 726 23.83 20.98 -12.34
CA VAL A 726 23.49 21.20 -13.74
C VAL A 726 22.20 20.47 -14.07
N LEU A 727 21.12 21.21 -14.20
CA LEU A 727 19.77 20.72 -14.50
C LEU A 727 19.47 20.84 -15.99
N ALA A 728 18.92 19.79 -16.59
CA ALA A 728 18.41 19.83 -17.95
C ALA A 728 16.92 19.47 -17.95
N ALA A 729 16.11 20.31 -18.55
CA ALA A 729 14.69 20.08 -18.76
C ALA A 729 14.37 20.10 -20.25
N LYS A 730 13.40 19.26 -20.67
CA LYS A 730 12.90 19.23 -22.04
C LYS A 730 11.39 19.18 -22.03
N THR A 731 10.75 20.15 -22.67
CA THR A 731 9.30 20.23 -22.81
C THR A 731 8.94 21.07 -24.04
N LYS A 732 7.70 20.91 -24.53
CA LYS A 732 7.12 21.80 -25.55
C LYS A 732 6.20 22.88 -24.95
N SER A 733 6.10 22.96 -23.62
CA SER A 733 5.33 24.00 -22.94
C SER A 733 5.90 25.37 -23.28
N ALA A 734 5.04 26.35 -23.52
CA ALA A 734 5.46 27.72 -23.77
C ALA A 734 5.97 28.41 -22.51
N ARG A 735 5.47 28.01 -21.34
CA ARG A 735 5.96 28.47 -20.04
C ARG A 735 6.30 27.28 -19.16
N THR A 736 7.45 27.33 -18.51
CA THR A 736 7.93 26.24 -17.67
C THR A 736 8.42 26.76 -16.34
N THR A 737 7.97 26.17 -15.24
CA THR A 737 8.48 26.42 -13.90
C THR A 737 9.33 25.25 -13.43
N LEU A 738 10.54 25.52 -12.98
CA LEU A 738 11.42 24.56 -12.35
C LEU A 738 11.42 24.79 -10.84
N TRP A 739 11.04 23.79 -10.09
CA TRP A 739 10.94 23.79 -8.63
C TRP A 739 12.17 23.13 -8.05
N LEU A 740 12.88 23.80 -7.13
CA LEU A 740 14.18 23.38 -6.62
C LEU A 740 14.15 23.15 -5.12
N GLY A 741 14.64 22.01 -4.71
CA GLY A 741 14.79 21.62 -3.30
C GLY A 741 16.21 21.16 -2.99
N PRO A 742 16.59 21.00 -1.71
CA PRO A 742 17.93 20.59 -1.28
C PRO A 742 18.32 19.20 -1.76
N ASP A 743 17.32 18.33 -2.01
CA ASP A 743 17.56 16.98 -2.56
C ASP A 743 18.04 17.01 -4.02
N LEU A 744 17.75 18.09 -4.74
CA LEU A 744 18.02 18.23 -6.17
C LEU A 744 19.28 19.04 -6.45
N VAL A 745 19.48 20.14 -5.71
CA VAL A 745 20.58 21.09 -5.90
C VAL A 745 21.23 21.48 -4.57
N ASP A 746 22.50 21.84 -4.65
CA ASP A 746 23.25 22.50 -3.57
C ASP A 746 23.18 24.02 -3.76
N PHE A 747 22.41 24.69 -2.92
CA PHE A 747 22.22 26.13 -2.99
C PHE A 747 23.48 26.94 -2.64
N SER A 748 24.51 26.32 -2.05
CA SER A 748 25.80 26.97 -1.80
C SER A 748 26.67 27.12 -3.06
N GLN A 749 26.28 26.42 -4.15
CA GLN A 749 27.01 26.39 -5.40
C GLN A 749 26.21 27.01 -6.56
N PRO A 750 26.85 27.54 -7.59
CA PRO A 750 26.14 28.05 -8.77
C PRO A 750 25.29 26.94 -9.43
N ILE A 751 24.06 27.28 -9.80
CA ILE A 751 23.11 26.38 -10.45
C ILE A 751 23.01 26.74 -11.94
N GLU A 752 23.32 25.75 -12.80
CA GLU A 752 23.17 25.89 -14.24
C GLU A 752 21.90 25.18 -14.72
N ILE A 753 21.08 25.87 -15.51
CA ILE A 753 19.86 25.34 -16.08
C ILE A 753 19.93 25.33 -17.61
N LYS A 754 19.55 24.18 -18.20
CA LYS A 754 19.35 23.99 -19.64
C LYS A 754 17.91 23.65 -19.93
N LEU A 755 17.24 24.43 -20.75
CA LEU A 755 15.89 24.14 -21.25
C LEU A 755 15.97 23.88 -22.76
N ASN A 756 15.47 22.71 -23.19
CA ASN A 756 15.49 22.26 -24.58
C ASN A 756 16.90 22.35 -25.23
N GLY A 757 17.95 22.07 -24.43
CA GLY A 757 19.36 22.12 -24.85
C GLY A 757 20.00 23.51 -24.82
N ARG A 758 19.23 24.57 -24.57
CA ARG A 758 19.75 25.96 -24.45
C ARG A 758 20.04 26.31 -23.00
N LYS A 759 21.20 26.91 -22.74
CA LYS A 759 21.55 27.44 -21.43
C LYS A 759 20.74 28.70 -21.13
N LEU A 760 20.13 28.78 -19.94
CA LEU A 760 19.39 29.96 -19.50
C LEU A 760 20.35 30.95 -18.82
N THR A 761 20.49 32.10 -19.42
CA THR A 761 21.44 33.16 -18.96
C THR A 761 21.01 33.82 -17.64
N LYS A 762 19.72 33.79 -17.31
CA LYS A 762 19.16 34.43 -16.09
C LYS A 762 19.49 33.69 -14.78
N ALA A 763 19.93 32.44 -14.85
CA ALA A 763 20.27 31.62 -13.69
C ALA A 763 21.75 31.67 -13.28
N GLN A 764 22.52 32.63 -13.78
CA GLN A 764 23.96 32.77 -13.51
C GLN A 764 24.32 33.44 -12.16
N GLY A 765 23.31 33.89 -11.38
CA GLY A 765 23.50 34.32 -10.00
C GLY A 765 23.34 33.12 -9.02
N SER A 766 23.83 33.23 -7.79
CA SER A 766 23.51 32.28 -6.73
C SER A 766 22.01 32.37 -6.43
N LEU A 767 21.27 31.38 -6.91
CA LEU A 767 19.87 31.23 -6.54
C LEU A 767 19.80 30.91 -5.04
N GLN A 768 19.12 31.75 -4.28
CA GLN A 768 18.97 31.57 -2.85
C GLN A 768 17.64 30.91 -2.50
N PRO A 769 17.60 30.11 -1.45
CA PRO A 769 16.35 29.64 -0.88
C PRO A 769 15.45 30.79 -0.44
N GLU A 770 14.17 30.74 -0.78
CA GLU A 770 13.17 31.75 -0.45
C GLU A 770 12.09 31.19 0.47
N LEU A 771 11.87 31.82 1.63
CA LEU A 771 10.87 31.44 2.60
C LEU A 771 9.44 31.51 2.00
N SER A 772 9.20 32.51 1.16
CA SER A 772 7.94 32.67 0.42
C SER A 772 7.63 31.49 -0.49
N VAL A 773 8.60 30.96 -1.22
CA VAL A 773 8.47 29.82 -2.12
C VAL A 773 8.19 28.57 -1.30
N LEU A 774 8.93 28.35 -0.22
CA LEU A 774 8.76 27.19 0.65
C LEU A 774 7.36 27.15 1.27
N LEU A 775 6.89 28.26 1.84
CA LEU A 775 5.60 28.31 2.53
C LEU A 775 4.41 28.21 1.55
N GLU A 776 4.50 28.88 0.37
CA GLU A 776 3.46 28.75 -0.66
C GLU A 776 3.39 27.35 -1.27
N ASP A 777 4.53 26.71 -1.44
CA ASP A 777 4.59 25.34 -1.89
C ASP A 777 3.88 24.38 -0.92
N VAL A 778 4.21 24.44 0.36
CA VAL A 778 3.53 23.63 1.40
C VAL A 778 2.04 23.97 1.48
N ARG A 779 1.66 25.25 1.41
CA ARG A 779 0.27 25.68 1.44
C ARG A 779 -0.53 25.13 0.27
N THR A 780 0.05 25.06 -0.93
CA THR A 780 -0.63 24.67 -2.16
C THR A 780 -0.60 23.17 -2.39
N ARG A 781 0.55 22.50 -2.23
CA ARG A 781 0.70 21.03 -2.42
C ARG A 781 0.35 20.21 -1.18
N GLY A 782 0.47 20.79 0.03
CA GLY A 782 0.23 20.08 1.29
C GLY A 782 1.42 19.27 1.79
N ASP A 783 2.50 19.15 1.02
CA ASP A 783 3.66 18.32 1.35
C ASP A 783 4.64 19.05 2.28
N ARG A 784 4.57 18.80 3.56
CA ARG A 784 5.43 19.38 4.61
C ARG A 784 6.83 18.76 4.66
N PHE A 785 6.99 17.58 4.07
CA PHE A 785 8.21 16.76 4.20
C PHE A 785 9.19 16.99 3.05
N ARG A 786 8.68 17.43 1.89
CA ARG A 786 9.48 17.70 0.70
C ARG A 786 9.11 19.03 0.05
N PRO A 787 9.24 20.16 0.79
CA PRO A 787 8.96 21.47 0.22
C PRO A 787 10.05 21.89 -0.76
N PHE A 788 9.68 22.63 -1.79
CA PHE A 788 10.62 23.31 -2.64
C PHE A 788 11.08 24.61 -1.97
N TRP A 789 12.34 24.96 -2.14
CA TRP A 789 12.98 26.12 -1.52
C TRP A 789 13.16 27.28 -2.48
N ALA A 790 13.14 27.02 -3.78
CA ALA A 790 13.24 28.03 -4.81
C ALA A 790 12.50 27.59 -6.07
N LYS A 791 12.14 28.54 -6.93
CA LYS A 791 11.57 28.27 -8.25
C LYS A 791 12.17 29.18 -9.30
N ILE A 792 12.19 28.71 -10.55
CA ILE A 792 12.62 29.50 -11.71
C ILE A 792 11.54 29.38 -12.77
N GLU A 793 10.99 30.50 -13.17
CA GLU A 793 10.02 30.60 -14.25
C GLU A 793 10.72 30.96 -15.56
N VAL A 794 10.49 30.16 -16.58
CA VAL A 794 11.09 30.32 -17.91
C VAL A 794 9.96 30.43 -18.92
N PRO A 795 9.93 31.52 -19.74
CA PRO A 795 8.97 31.67 -20.81
C PRO A 795 9.20 30.67 -21.96
#